data_4f65e40d348b47d90517ef423137a04f
#
_entry.id   4f65e40d348b47d90517ef423137a04f
#
_cell.length_a   1.000
_cell.length_b   1.000
_cell.length_c   1.000
_cell.angle_alpha   90.00
_cell.angle_beta   90.00
_cell.angle_gamma   90.00
#
_symmetry.space_group_name_H-M   'P 1'
#
loop_
_entity.id
_entity.type
_entity.pdbx_description
1 polymer ?
#
loop_
_entity_poly.entity_id
_entity_poly.type
_entity_poly.pdbx_seq_one_letter_code
_entity_poly.pdbx_strand_id
1 'polypeptide(L)'
;MNASHPGFPAGTSRPTSGTQGVGSPPNTKNPFGAGGISPDNLDTHFLRQPPVAIMSPAVRLVFVLHDHQPVGNFDGVIEQAYQDSYLPFLALLERHPGIRLALHTSGPLAEWFERHHPDYLDRVARLVAERQIEIVGGAFYEPVLAMLPARDRIGQIRMSTDWLERRFQTKVTGMWVAERVWDPGMARDIAAAGIEWTILDDSHFKAAGLPDEQLDRYWLTEGDGATLAVFPVSEHLRYVIPFAAPQATIDHLRFLASRRHGALAVFGDDGEKFGVWPDTRKACFDEGWLETFFGLLEANADWISMCLPSEVVRDVPPAGTVWLPECSYREMMEWVLPPESQLACIEARKACGLDPRLAGVARFLRGGSWRNFRMRYPEANEMYARMMSVSRRLERLSVTEPAPTSAPKSAIGGPAAAALAQATQALYRGQCNCAYWHGAFGGIYLPHLRNAIYRELIIADTAADRAENRRAPWVEAATDDYDFDGRTEVRLTSDGLDAWIAPARGGMLYELDLRDQEHNLLATLDRRPEAYHAQVLAGPGNARSVVDASQVARFKQEGLERLVRYDSTRRKSLVDHFWDCDVAAASLVEGTAIERGDFAAGGYEASVRRNPGRIQVLLSRAGNAWGIPFMLSKAVTLEAGSRTLEIAYKLEGLPRDFRQHLAVEFNFAGMPDRAEGRYFYDESRRSLGELGGRLDLADVRAIGLVDDWLGIDARLAFSEPSNGLAAGVWTFPIQSVSQSEGGFELVHQSVVVMPHWIVTPDADGVWKVSMRLSIANLKAEPVGQVHAGRAPIVSAAG
;
A
#
# COMPACT_ATOMS: atom_id res chain seq x y z
N MET A 1 35.93 35.66 2.77
CA MET A 1 36.04 36.44 4.00
C MET A 1 35.74 35.50 5.14
N ASN A 2 36.75 34.96 5.72
CA ASN A 2 37.19 34.94 7.13
C ASN A 2 36.04 35.09 8.14
N ALA A 3 35.89 34.29 9.09
CA ALA A 3 36.55 33.59 10.17
C ALA A 3 35.41 33.17 11.15
N SER A 4 35.47 32.32 12.10
CA SER A 4 36.47 31.74 12.96
C SER A 4 35.79 30.70 13.88
N HIS A 5 36.49 29.65 14.16
CA HIS A 5 36.21 28.69 15.26
C HIS A 5 36.56 29.31 16.64
N PRO A 6 35.99 28.75 17.69
CA PRO A 6 36.78 28.57 18.91
C PRO A 6 36.75 27.09 19.40
N GLY A 7 37.84 26.71 19.90
CA GLY A 7 38.60 25.64 20.29
C GLY A 7 38.22 25.00 21.64
N PHE A 8 38.58 23.75 21.76
CA PHE A 8 38.62 22.94 22.98
C PHE A 8 39.92 23.18 23.74
N PRO A 9 39.93 23.11 25.06
CA PRO A 9 41.18 22.90 25.82
C PRO A 9 41.34 21.43 26.21
N ALA A 10 42.56 20.95 25.96
CA ALA A 10 43.10 19.72 26.49
C ALA A 10 43.57 19.89 27.93
N GLY A 11 43.37 18.87 28.73
CA GLY A 11 43.93 18.78 30.08
C GLY A 11 44.36 17.37 30.42
N THR A 12 45.66 17.20 30.44
CA THR A 12 46.44 16.02 30.81
C THR A 12 46.44 15.75 32.32
N SER A 13 46.41 14.50 32.77
CA SER A 13 47.37 13.97 33.77
C SER A 13 47.07 12.48 34.12
N ARG A 14 48.02 11.63 33.89
CA ARG A 14 48.32 10.41 34.68
C ARG A 14 49.13 10.81 35.89
N PRO A 15 49.12 10.05 37.04
CA PRO A 15 50.04 8.95 37.14
C PRO A 15 49.69 7.76 38.09
N THR A 16 50.43 6.65 37.87
CA THR A 16 51.13 5.67 38.72
C THR A 16 50.35 4.73 39.66
N SER A 17 50.50 3.45 39.36
CA SER A 17 51.02 2.27 40.09
C SER A 17 50.67 2.04 41.57
N GLY A 18 50.17 0.80 41.85
CA GLY A 18 50.14 0.21 43.20
C GLY A 18 49.76 -1.27 43.13
N THR A 19 50.72 -2.13 43.17
CA THR A 19 50.72 -3.59 43.36
C THR A 19 50.37 -3.96 44.78
N GLN A 20 49.60 -5.03 44.98
CA GLN A 20 49.60 -6.04 46.09
C GLN A 20 48.22 -6.74 46.02
N GLY A 21 47.96 -8.07 46.02
CA GLY A 21 48.71 -9.17 46.55
C GLY A 21 47.75 -10.10 47.26
N VAL A 22 47.57 -11.34 46.70
CA VAL A 22 47.23 -12.56 47.36
C VAL A 22 45.96 -12.74 48.19
N GLY A 23 45.19 -13.80 47.89
CA GLY A 23 44.17 -14.36 48.76
C GLY A 23 43.25 -15.38 48.08
N SER A 24 43.63 -16.64 48.05
CA SER A 24 42.77 -17.78 47.63
C SER A 24 41.76 -18.14 48.75
N PRO A 25 40.57 -18.61 48.41
CA PRO A 25 39.56 -19.01 49.39
C PRO A 25 39.65 -20.52 49.71
N PRO A 26 39.11 -20.90 50.88
CA PRO A 26 39.17 -22.29 51.30
C PRO A 26 38.05 -23.15 50.80
N ASN A 27 38.44 -24.41 50.64
CA ASN A 27 37.68 -25.62 50.34
C ASN A 27 36.65 -25.91 51.42
N THR A 28 35.41 -26.24 51.12
CA THR A 28 34.48 -26.93 51.99
C THR A 28 33.91 -28.18 51.35
N LYS A 29 34.00 -29.20 52.12
CA LYS A 29 33.79 -30.63 51.90
C LYS A 29 32.35 -31.01 51.62
N ASN A 30 32.23 -32.01 50.77
CA ASN A 30 31.05 -32.88 50.54
C ASN A 30 30.93 -33.89 51.67
N PRO A 31 29.75 -34.28 52.10
CA PRO A 31 29.55 -35.65 52.59
C PRO A 31 28.23 -36.26 52.07
N PHE A 32 28.32 -37.41 51.55
CA PHE A 32 27.48 -38.58 51.57
C PHE A 32 27.83 -39.43 50.36
N GLY A 33 28.35 -40.59 50.44
CA GLY A 33 28.08 -41.77 51.19
C GLY A 33 27.86 -42.86 50.15
N ALA A 34 28.93 -43.68 49.90
CA ALA A 34 28.92 -44.80 48.97
C ALA A 34 28.10 -45.98 49.57
N GLY A 35 27.24 -46.58 48.76
CA GLY A 35 26.64 -47.86 48.96
C GLY A 35 26.79 -48.69 47.69
N GLY A 36 27.80 -49.59 47.71
CA GLY A 36 28.08 -50.56 46.65
C GLY A 36 27.12 -51.74 46.73
N ILE A 37 26.65 -52.22 45.58
CA ILE A 37 26.23 -53.62 45.41
C ILE A 37 26.84 -54.13 44.10
N SER A 38 27.47 -55.32 44.27
CA SER A 38 28.26 -56.06 43.27
C SER A 38 27.40 -56.85 42.26
N PRO A 39 27.96 -57.29 41.16
CA PRO A 39 27.24 -57.79 40.01
C PRO A 39 27.01 -59.29 40.03
N ASP A 40 25.92 -59.73 39.42
CA ASP A 40 25.92 -61.05 38.76
C ASP A 40 24.76 -61.22 37.79
N ASN A 41 25.16 -61.58 36.59
CA ASN A 41 24.49 -62.40 35.57
C ASN A 41 23.12 -62.01 35.05
N LEU A 42 23.07 -61.65 33.77
CA LEU A 42 22.35 -62.43 32.76
C LEU A 42 22.67 -61.94 31.34
N ASP A 43 23.35 -62.87 30.61
CA ASP A 43 23.49 -62.79 29.14
C ASP A 43 22.17 -62.72 28.42
N THR A 44 21.96 -61.68 27.57
CA THR A 44 21.19 -61.77 26.34
C THR A 44 21.86 -60.93 25.30
N HIS A 45 22.52 -61.55 24.36
CA HIS A 45 22.96 -60.99 23.10
C HIS A 45 21.75 -60.55 22.25
N PHE A 46 21.39 -59.26 22.34
CA PHE A 46 20.74 -58.59 21.27
C PHE A 46 21.78 -57.70 20.56
N LEU A 47 22.24 -58.20 19.40
CA LEU A 47 22.97 -57.40 18.44
C LEU A 47 22.11 -56.17 18.09
N ARG A 48 22.35 -55.06 18.79
CA ARG A 48 21.90 -53.75 18.29
C ARG A 48 22.72 -53.48 17.04
N GLN A 49 22.07 -53.56 15.87
CA GLN A 49 22.60 -52.91 14.68
C GLN A 49 22.94 -51.47 15.05
N PRO A 50 24.14 -50.93 14.66
CA PRO A 50 24.43 -49.53 14.85
C PRO A 50 23.31 -48.74 14.14
N PRO A 51 22.82 -47.62 14.74
CA PRO A 51 21.89 -46.76 14.04
C PRO A 51 22.54 -46.42 12.70
N VAL A 52 21.80 -46.65 11.61
CA VAL A 52 22.18 -46.21 10.30
C VAL A 52 22.41 -44.70 10.46
N ALA A 53 23.64 -44.25 10.33
CA ALA A 53 23.98 -42.86 10.36
C ALA A 53 23.23 -42.23 9.19
N ILE A 54 22.13 -41.57 9.49
CA ILE A 54 21.46 -40.73 8.52
C ILE A 54 22.47 -39.64 8.19
N MET A 55 23.15 -39.79 7.06
CA MET A 55 24.09 -38.78 6.59
C MET A 55 23.26 -37.47 6.41
N SER A 56 23.63 -36.42 7.14
CA SER A 56 23.02 -35.13 6.97
C SER A 56 23.18 -34.66 5.50
N PRO A 57 22.19 -34.07 4.88
CA PRO A 57 22.27 -33.64 3.47
C PRO A 57 23.40 -32.63 3.28
N ALA A 58 24.05 -32.66 2.13
CA ALA A 58 25.12 -31.71 1.82
C ALA A 58 24.62 -30.27 1.74
N VAL A 59 23.37 -30.07 1.24
CA VAL A 59 22.65 -28.78 1.25
C VAL A 59 21.17 -29.00 1.50
N ARG A 60 20.56 -28.06 2.25
CA ARG A 60 19.10 -27.97 2.45
C ARG A 60 18.56 -26.85 1.59
N LEU A 61 17.50 -27.11 0.84
CA LEU A 61 16.76 -26.09 0.09
C LEU A 61 15.39 -25.89 0.72
N VAL A 62 15.14 -24.67 1.18
CA VAL A 62 13.82 -24.17 1.58
C VAL A 62 13.26 -23.36 0.42
N PHE A 63 12.08 -23.75 -0.06
CA PHE A 63 11.42 -23.12 -1.20
C PHE A 63 10.08 -22.57 -0.73
N VAL A 64 9.93 -21.23 -0.72
CA VAL A 64 8.73 -20.52 -0.25
C VAL A 64 8.13 -19.74 -1.40
N LEU A 65 6.83 -19.94 -1.62
CA LEU A 65 6.04 -19.18 -2.60
C LEU A 65 5.05 -18.25 -1.91
N HIS A 66 4.86 -17.11 -2.50
CA HIS A 66 3.93 -16.07 -2.09
C HIS A 66 2.96 -15.79 -3.22
N ASP A 67 1.70 -16.21 -3.05
CA ASP A 67 0.61 -15.94 -3.99
C ASP A 67 -0.23 -14.77 -3.46
N HIS A 68 -0.30 -13.69 -4.24
CA HIS A 68 -0.98 -12.48 -3.79
C HIS A 68 -1.76 -11.81 -4.92
N GLN A 69 -3.00 -11.43 -4.60
CA GLN A 69 -3.79 -10.49 -5.40
C GLN A 69 -4.37 -9.41 -4.48
N PRO A 70 -4.27 -8.13 -4.85
CA PRO A 70 -4.67 -7.05 -3.96
C PRO A 70 -6.18 -6.89 -3.83
N VAL A 71 -6.60 -6.32 -2.71
CA VAL A 71 -7.97 -5.81 -2.55
C VAL A 71 -8.27 -4.80 -3.67
N GLY A 72 -9.37 -5.02 -4.39
CA GLY A 72 -9.81 -4.16 -5.49
C GLY A 72 -9.27 -4.55 -6.87
N ASN A 73 -8.51 -5.65 -6.99
CA ASN A 73 -8.19 -6.18 -8.30
C ASN A 73 -9.44 -6.76 -8.99
N PHE A 74 -9.40 -6.84 -10.32
CA PHE A 74 -10.53 -7.32 -11.12
C PHE A 74 -10.56 -8.85 -11.17
N ASP A 75 -11.74 -9.46 -11.00
CA ASP A 75 -11.92 -10.92 -11.04
C ASP A 75 -11.33 -11.55 -12.30
N GLY A 76 -11.46 -10.89 -13.47
CA GLY A 76 -10.88 -11.38 -14.71
C GLY A 76 -9.34 -11.40 -14.72
N VAL A 77 -8.68 -10.48 -13.98
CA VAL A 77 -7.21 -10.47 -13.84
C VAL A 77 -6.78 -11.61 -12.92
N ILE A 78 -7.50 -11.82 -11.82
CA ILE A 78 -7.22 -12.91 -10.88
C ILE A 78 -7.46 -14.27 -11.55
N GLU A 79 -8.54 -14.41 -12.32
CA GLU A 79 -8.82 -15.63 -13.10
C GLU A 79 -7.70 -15.92 -14.12
N GLN A 80 -7.20 -14.89 -14.80
CA GLN A 80 -6.09 -15.06 -15.73
C GLN A 80 -4.81 -15.52 -15.01
N ALA A 81 -4.49 -14.94 -13.85
CA ALA A 81 -3.36 -15.36 -13.03
C ALA A 81 -3.52 -16.81 -12.54
N TYR A 82 -4.74 -17.20 -12.17
CA TYR A 82 -5.07 -18.59 -11.82
C TYR A 82 -4.75 -19.55 -12.96
N GLN A 83 -5.21 -19.25 -14.16
CA GLN A 83 -5.01 -20.11 -15.35
C GLN A 83 -3.55 -20.13 -15.83
N ASP A 84 -2.84 -19.02 -15.69
CA ASP A 84 -1.48 -18.89 -16.21
C ASP A 84 -0.40 -19.34 -15.22
N SER A 85 -0.65 -19.27 -13.92
CA SER A 85 0.35 -19.56 -12.88
C SER A 85 -0.13 -20.58 -11.86
N TYR A 86 -1.11 -20.27 -11.01
CA TYR A 86 -1.41 -21.07 -9.81
C TYR A 86 -1.87 -22.50 -10.15
N LEU A 87 -2.82 -22.65 -11.08
CA LEU A 87 -3.34 -23.95 -11.47
C LEU A 87 -2.30 -24.84 -12.14
N PRO A 88 -1.54 -24.38 -13.17
CA PRO A 88 -0.52 -25.22 -13.80
C PRO A 88 0.66 -25.52 -12.87
N PHE A 89 1.03 -24.61 -11.97
CA PHE A 89 2.07 -24.88 -10.98
C PHE A 89 1.67 -25.98 -10.00
N LEU A 90 0.45 -25.93 -9.46
CA LEU A 90 -0.08 -26.96 -8.57
C LEU A 90 -0.17 -28.31 -9.28
N ALA A 91 -0.64 -28.32 -10.54
CA ALA A 91 -0.73 -29.55 -11.34
C ALA A 91 0.67 -30.16 -11.64
N LEU A 92 1.69 -29.32 -11.77
CA LEU A 92 3.07 -29.79 -11.92
C LEU A 92 3.58 -30.37 -10.58
N LEU A 93 3.37 -29.66 -9.48
CA LEU A 93 3.81 -30.08 -8.15
C LEU A 93 3.26 -31.46 -7.76
N GLU A 94 1.99 -31.73 -8.10
CA GLU A 94 1.35 -33.04 -7.87
C GLU A 94 2.05 -34.21 -8.60
N ARG A 95 2.76 -33.95 -9.70
CA ARG A 95 3.52 -34.97 -10.44
C ARG A 95 4.93 -35.21 -9.91
N HIS A 96 5.40 -34.30 -9.02
CA HIS A 96 6.75 -34.34 -8.45
C HIS A 96 6.70 -34.47 -6.92
N PRO A 97 6.39 -35.66 -6.37
CA PRO A 97 6.23 -35.84 -4.93
C PRO A 97 7.55 -35.64 -4.13
N GLY A 98 8.70 -35.64 -4.80
CA GLY A 98 10.00 -35.30 -4.21
C GLY A 98 10.19 -33.81 -3.98
N ILE A 99 9.40 -32.96 -4.60
CA ILE A 99 9.44 -31.51 -4.43
C ILE A 99 8.54 -31.08 -3.28
N ARG A 100 9.14 -30.39 -2.30
CA ARG A 100 8.44 -29.90 -1.10
C ARG A 100 8.65 -28.40 -0.99
N LEU A 101 7.58 -27.67 -0.64
CA LEU A 101 7.63 -26.22 -0.52
C LEU A 101 6.72 -25.69 0.60
N ALA A 102 6.94 -24.42 0.94
CA ALA A 102 6.05 -23.67 1.81
C ALA A 102 5.24 -22.68 0.96
N LEU A 103 3.94 -22.60 1.20
CA LEU A 103 3.02 -21.78 0.40
C LEU A 103 2.32 -20.76 1.29
N HIS A 104 2.50 -19.49 0.96
CA HIS A 104 1.69 -18.37 1.46
C HIS A 104 0.66 -17.99 0.40
N THR A 105 -0.60 -17.86 0.79
CA THR A 105 -1.68 -17.31 -0.02
C THR A 105 -2.32 -16.16 0.75
N SER A 106 -2.31 -14.96 0.19
CA SER A 106 -2.92 -13.79 0.83
C SER A 106 -4.43 -13.94 0.99
N GLY A 107 -4.99 -13.34 2.03
CA GLY A 107 -6.43 -13.44 2.33
C GLY A 107 -7.36 -13.02 1.20
N PRO A 108 -7.13 -11.91 0.47
CA PRO A 108 -7.96 -11.55 -0.69
C PRO A 108 -8.00 -12.64 -1.76
N LEU A 109 -6.84 -13.25 -2.07
CA LEU A 109 -6.77 -14.34 -3.04
C LEU A 109 -7.41 -15.62 -2.48
N ALA A 110 -7.22 -15.93 -1.21
CA ALA A 110 -7.85 -17.07 -0.55
C ALA A 110 -9.39 -16.95 -0.54
N GLU A 111 -9.94 -15.76 -0.24
CA GLU A 111 -11.38 -15.48 -0.33
C GLU A 111 -11.89 -15.62 -1.77
N TRP A 112 -11.07 -15.26 -2.76
CA TRP A 112 -11.41 -15.42 -4.17
C TRP A 112 -11.43 -16.90 -4.56
N PHE A 113 -10.43 -17.71 -4.16
CA PHE A 113 -10.43 -19.16 -4.39
C PHE A 113 -11.63 -19.85 -3.74
N GLU A 114 -11.98 -19.49 -2.50
CA GLU A 114 -13.18 -20.08 -1.86
C GLU A 114 -14.46 -19.85 -2.66
N ARG A 115 -14.58 -18.72 -3.34
CA ARG A 115 -15.77 -18.37 -4.14
C ARG A 115 -15.76 -18.97 -5.54
N HIS A 116 -14.61 -19.04 -6.19
CA HIS A 116 -14.51 -19.37 -7.62
C HIS A 116 -13.87 -20.74 -7.89
N HIS A 117 -12.91 -21.16 -7.10
CA HIS A 117 -12.15 -22.40 -7.27
C HIS A 117 -11.89 -23.13 -5.95
N PRO A 118 -12.95 -23.55 -5.21
CA PRO A 118 -12.78 -24.24 -3.92
C PRO A 118 -12.02 -25.56 -4.06
N ASP A 119 -12.12 -26.23 -5.22
CA ASP A 119 -11.37 -27.45 -5.55
C ASP A 119 -9.85 -27.26 -5.59
N TYR A 120 -9.37 -26.07 -5.96
CA TYR A 120 -7.96 -25.71 -5.87
C TYR A 120 -7.47 -25.80 -4.41
N LEU A 121 -8.22 -25.20 -3.48
CA LEU A 121 -7.88 -25.26 -2.05
C LEU A 121 -7.97 -26.69 -1.50
N ASP A 122 -8.87 -27.54 -2.01
CA ASP A 122 -8.96 -28.96 -1.63
C ASP A 122 -7.73 -29.75 -2.10
N ARG A 123 -7.21 -29.45 -3.30
CA ARG A 123 -5.96 -30.04 -3.80
C ARG A 123 -4.77 -29.61 -2.96
N VAL A 124 -4.67 -28.32 -2.61
CA VAL A 124 -3.63 -27.83 -1.68
C VAL A 124 -3.74 -28.54 -0.33
N ALA A 125 -4.95 -28.70 0.24
CA ALA A 125 -5.16 -29.39 1.52
C ALA A 125 -4.68 -30.86 1.48
N ARG A 126 -4.84 -31.55 0.37
CA ARG A 126 -4.30 -32.90 0.18
C ARG A 126 -2.75 -32.90 0.25
N LEU A 127 -2.09 -32.00 -0.48
CA LEU A 127 -0.63 -31.90 -0.46
C LEU A 127 -0.07 -31.47 0.92
N VAL A 128 -0.85 -30.70 1.69
CA VAL A 128 -0.55 -30.39 3.09
C VAL A 128 -0.60 -31.67 3.95
N ALA A 129 -1.64 -32.48 3.81
CA ALA A 129 -1.77 -33.73 4.53
C ALA A 129 -0.66 -34.74 4.17
N GLU A 130 -0.18 -34.72 2.93
CA GLU A 130 0.94 -35.50 2.42
C GLU A 130 2.31 -34.90 2.83
N ARG A 131 2.32 -33.74 3.49
CA ARG A 131 3.53 -32.99 3.90
C ARG A 131 4.40 -32.54 2.72
N GLN A 132 3.83 -32.40 1.56
CA GLN A 132 4.48 -31.80 0.40
C GLN A 132 4.44 -30.28 0.45
N ILE A 133 3.36 -29.71 1.01
CA ILE A 133 3.20 -28.26 1.26
C ILE A 133 3.16 -27.98 2.78
N GLU A 134 3.92 -27.00 3.23
CA GLU A 134 3.73 -26.31 4.52
C GLU A 134 2.98 -25.00 4.29
N ILE A 135 1.88 -24.79 5.01
CA ILE A 135 1.13 -23.53 4.92
C ILE A 135 1.85 -22.45 5.71
N VAL A 136 2.08 -21.31 5.03
CA VAL A 136 2.68 -20.10 5.60
C VAL A 136 1.58 -19.07 5.84
N GLY A 137 1.48 -18.56 7.06
CA GLY A 137 0.59 -17.47 7.41
C GLY A 137 1.11 -16.11 6.91
N GLY A 138 0.43 -15.07 7.32
CA GLY A 138 0.75 -13.68 7.00
C GLY A 138 -0.20 -12.77 7.76
N ALA A 139 -0.24 -11.49 7.42
CA ALA A 139 -1.37 -10.66 7.79
C ALA A 139 -2.47 -10.82 6.72
N PHE A 140 -3.72 -11.05 7.11
CA PHE A 140 -4.76 -11.58 6.23
C PHE A 140 -4.92 -10.77 4.93
N TYR A 141 -5.03 -9.45 5.02
CA TYR A 141 -5.18 -8.57 3.83
C TYR A 141 -3.86 -7.96 3.35
N GLU A 142 -2.74 -8.59 3.66
CA GLU A 142 -1.41 -8.25 3.16
C GLU A 142 -1.01 -6.78 3.37
N PRO A 143 -1.14 -6.22 4.57
CA PRO A 143 -0.65 -4.87 4.86
C PRO A 143 0.87 -4.85 5.02
N VAL A 144 1.51 -3.72 4.73
CA VAL A 144 2.85 -3.46 5.26
C VAL A 144 2.75 -3.29 6.78
N LEU A 145 3.20 -4.31 7.52
CA LEU A 145 3.05 -4.36 8.97
C LEU A 145 3.66 -3.16 9.70
N ALA A 146 4.78 -2.63 9.19
CA ALA A 146 5.45 -1.45 9.75
C ALA A 146 4.56 -0.19 9.78
N MET A 147 3.50 -0.14 8.97
CA MET A 147 2.57 0.98 8.88
C MET A 147 1.42 0.89 9.89
N LEU A 148 1.20 -0.29 10.49
CA LEU A 148 0.05 -0.55 11.35
C LEU A 148 0.37 -0.37 12.84
N PRO A 149 -0.60 0.00 13.69
CA PRO A 149 -0.48 -0.16 15.13
C PRO A 149 -0.42 -1.64 15.51
N ALA A 150 0.24 -1.97 16.62
CA ALA A 150 0.45 -3.34 17.08
C ALA A 150 -0.85 -4.16 17.16
N ARG A 151 -1.94 -3.53 17.62
CA ARG A 151 -3.26 -4.15 17.70
C ARG A 151 -3.74 -4.69 16.37
N ASP A 152 -3.70 -3.87 15.31
CA ASP A 152 -4.19 -4.24 13.98
C ASP A 152 -3.25 -5.28 13.36
N ARG A 153 -1.94 -5.13 13.56
CA ARG A 153 -0.90 -6.05 13.15
C ARG A 153 -1.16 -7.46 13.68
N ILE A 154 -1.30 -7.59 15.01
CA ILE A 154 -1.59 -8.85 15.69
C ILE A 154 -2.96 -9.41 15.28
N GLY A 155 -3.97 -8.53 15.14
CA GLY A 155 -5.32 -8.92 14.75
C GLY A 155 -5.37 -9.56 13.36
N GLN A 156 -4.68 -8.95 12.37
CA GLN A 156 -4.62 -9.50 11.01
C GLN A 156 -3.83 -10.82 10.94
N ILE A 157 -2.72 -10.93 11.68
CA ILE A 157 -1.94 -12.18 11.73
C ILE A 157 -2.80 -13.31 12.31
N ARG A 158 -3.49 -13.08 13.43
CA ARG A 158 -4.39 -14.07 14.04
C ARG A 158 -5.55 -14.43 13.12
N MET A 159 -6.15 -13.46 12.45
CA MET A 159 -7.23 -13.71 11.48
C MET A 159 -6.77 -14.67 10.38
N SER A 160 -5.56 -14.48 9.86
CA SER A 160 -4.95 -15.36 8.86
C SER A 160 -4.70 -16.75 9.42
N THR A 161 -4.05 -16.85 10.57
CA THR A 161 -3.75 -18.13 11.23
C THR A 161 -5.03 -18.92 11.49
N ASP A 162 -6.05 -18.30 12.07
CA ASP A 162 -7.34 -18.93 12.39
C ASP A 162 -8.05 -19.44 11.12
N TRP A 163 -7.98 -18.69 10.02
CA TRP A 163 -8.59 -19.11 8.76
C TRP A 163 -7.84 -20.28 8.13
N LEU A 164 -6.51 -20.21 8.05
CA LEU A 164 -5.64 -21.22 7.45
C LEU A 164 -5.68 -22.54 8.23
N GLU A 165 -5.62 -22.49 9.58
CA GLU A 165 -5.69 -23.68 10.43
C GLU A 165 -7.04 -24.41 10.29
N ARG A 166 -8.14 -23.66 10.17
CA ARG A 166 -9.46 -24.24 9.91
C ARG A 166 -9.57 -24.84 8.51
N ARG A 167 -9.03 -24.15 7.51
CA ARG A 167 -9.17 -24.59 6.10
C ARG A 167 -8.30 -25.81 5.79
N PHE A 168 -7.08 -25.85 6.30
CA PHE A 168 -6.09 -26.85 5.95
C PHE A 168 -5.85 -27.91 7.06
N GLN A 169 -6.50 -27.77 8.22
CA GLN A 169 -6.36 -28.68 9.36
C GLN A 169 -4.90 -28.89 9.76
N THR A 170 -4.10 -27.85 9.76
CA THR A 170 -2.68 -27.85 10.07
C THR A 170 -2.34 -26.68 11.00
N LYS A 171 -1.26 -26.80 11.78
CA LYS A 171 -0.74 -25.69 12.60
C LYS A 171 0.07 -24.75 11.72
N VAL A 172 -0.17 -23.46 11.83
CA VAL A 172 0.56 -22.39 11.15
C VAL A 172 1.59 -21.81 12.12
N THR A 173 2.88 -21.98 11.85
CA THR A 173 3.98 -21.50 12.70
C THR A 173 4.85 -20.45 12.05
N GLY A 174 4.75 -20.30 10.75
CA GLY A 174 5.53 -19.32 9.99
C GLY A 174 4.67 -18.30 9.29
N MET A 175 5.27 -17.17 8.92
CA MET A 175 4.56 -16.14 8.16
C MET A 175 5.43 -15.51 7.08
N TRP A 176 4.76 -15.05 6.03
CA TRP A 176 5.29 -14.09 5.07
C TRP A 176 5.11 -12.68 5.60
N VAL A 177 6.13 -11.85 5.54
CA VAL A 177 6.05 -10.42 5.84
C VAL A 177 5.87 -9.66 4.53
N ALA A 178 4.73 -8.97 4.39
CA ALA A 178 4.37 -8.22 3.20
C ALA A 178 5.51 -7.33 2.71
N GLU A 179 5.86 -7.45 1.43
CA GLU A 179 6.98 -6.73 0.80
C GLU A 179 8.31 -6.89 1.54
N ARG A 180 8.41 -7.87 2.44
CA ARG A 180 9.55 -8.09 3.33
C ARG A 180 9.99 -6.82 4.07
N VAL A 181 9.04 -5.86 4.26
CA VAL A 181 9.27 -4.63 5.01
C VAL A 181 9.37 -4.95 6.49
N TRP A 182 10.55 -4.81 7.02
CA TRP A 182 10.87 -5.08 8.40
C TRP A 182 11.06 -3.80 9.21
N ASP A 183 10.54 -3.82 10.44
CA ASP A 183 10.80 -2.83 11.49
C ASP A 183 11.21 -3.60 12.76
N PRO A 184 12.29 -3.22 13.45
CA PRO A 184 12.79 -3.97 14.62
C PRO A 184 11.75 -4.27 15.69
N GLY A 185 10.76 -3.39 15.89
CA GLY A 185 9.67 -3.61 16.86
C GLY A 185 8.67 -4.70 16.48
N MET A 186 8.73 -5.22 15.26
CA MET A 186 7.75 -6.21 14.79
C MET A 186 7.98 -7.60 15.36
N ALA A 187 9.21 -7.98 15.72
CA ALA A 187 9.52 -9.32 16.24
C ALA A 187 8.63 -9.68 17.44
N ARG A 188 8.45 -8.77 18.39
CA ARG A 188 7.57 -8.94 19.55
C ARG A 188 6.11 -9.19 19.13
N ASP A 189 5.58 -8.39 18.22
CA ASP A 189 4.17 -8.44 17.83
C ASP A 189 3.87 -9.70 17.02
N ILE A 190 4.80 -10.13 16.16
CA ILE A 190 4.73 -11.36 15.39
C ILE A 190 4.76 -12.60 16.32
N ALA A 191 5.68 -12.61 17.27
CA ALA A 191 5.75 -13.67 18.27
C ALA A 191 4.49 -13.70 19.17
N ALA A 192 3.97 -12.52 19.59
CA ALA A 192 2.73 -12.41 20.36
C ALA A 192 1.49 -12.88 19.58
N ALA A 193 1.54 -12.89 18.26
CA ALA A 193 0.51 -13.48 17.41
C ALA A 193 0.61 -15.02 17.30
N GLY A 194 1.69 -15.64 17.82
CA GLY A 194 1.89 -17.10 17.83
C GLY A 194 2.80 -17.62 16.72
N ILE A 195 3.46 -16.75 15.99
CA ILE A 195 4.37 -17.11 14.90
C ILE A 195 5.77 -17.38 15.45
N GLU A 196 6.41 -18.44 14.97
CA GLU A 196 7.72 -18.92 15.40
C GLU A 196 8.85 -18.55 14.42
N TRP A 197 8.53 -18.37 13.11
CA TRP A 197 9.52 -18.04 12.08
C TRP A 197 8.97 -17.17 10.95
N THR A 198 9.88 -16.45 10.28
CA THR A 198 9.61 -15.70 9.04
C THR A 198 10.83 -15.73 8.12
N ILE A 199 10.62 -15.33 6.87
CA ILE A 199 11.69 -15.13 5.89
C ILE A 199 11.85 -13.65 5.59
N LEU A 200 13.09 -13.20 5.41
CA LEU A 200 13.43 -11.82 5.06
C LEU A 200 14.55 -11.83 4.02
N ASP A 201 14.64 -10.81 3.20
CA ASP A 201 15.66 -10.69 2.16
C ASP A 201 17.07 -10.70 2.78
N ASP A 202 18.05 -11.27 2.10
CA ASP A 202 19.44 -11.32 2.59
C ASP A 202 20.05 -9.93 2.78
N SER A 203 19.50 -8.92 2.09
CA SER A 203 19.84 -7.51 2.26
C SER A 203 19.69 -7.03 3.71
N HIS A 204 18.70 -7.54 4.47
CA HIS A 204 18.49 -7.19 5.88
C HIS A 204 19.69 -7.63 6.74
N PHE A 205 20.17 -8.86 6.49
CA PHE A 205 21.27 -9.46 7.21
C PHE A 205 22.61 -8.82 6.83
N LYS A 206 22.81 -8.54 5.53
CA LYS A 206 23.98 -7.80 5.03
C LYS A 206 24.03 -6.39 5.64
N ALA A 207 22.89 -5.70 5.75
CA ALA A 207 22.79 -4.41 6.40
C ALA A 207 23.07 -4.46 7.92
N ALA A 208 22.82 -5.60 8.57
CA ALA A 208 23.22 -5.85 9.96
C ALA A 208 24.71 -6.20 10.09
N GLY A 209 25.46 -6.27 8.99
CA GLY A 209 26.91 -6.54 8.96
C GLY A 209 27.29 -7.99 8.76
N LEU A 210 26.35 -8.91 8.55
CA LEU A 210 26.68 -10.31 8.30
C LEU A 210 27.32 -10.49 6.90
N PRO A 211 28.43 -11.20 6.80
CA PRO A 211 29.03 -11.54 5.51
C PRO A 211 28.24 -12.64 4.79
N ASP A 212 28.38 -12.72 3.46
CA ASP A 212 27.65 -13.70 2.63
C ASP A 212 27.89 -15.15 3.05
N GLU A 213 29.03 -15.44 3.69
CA GLU A 213 29.39 -16.76 4.22
C GLU A 213 28.52 -17.18 5.42
N GLN A 214 27.78 -16.27 6.00
CA GLN A 214 26.91 -16.54 7.15
C GLN A 214 25.42 -16.54 6.78
N LEU A 215 25.09 -16.31 5.52
CA LEU A 215 23.71 -16.30 5.02
C LEU A 215 23.20 -17.69 4.62
N ASP A 216 24.04 -18.71 4.74
CA ASP A 216 23.68 -20.12 4.51
C ASP A 216 23.14 -20.82 5.78
N ARG A 217 22.47 -20.07 6.66
CA ARG A 217 21.87 -20.47 7.94
C ARG A 217 20.71 -19.57 8.30
N TYR A 218 19.84 -20.02 9.21
CA TYR A 218 18.85 -19.15 9.83
C TYR A 218 19.35 -18.59 11.16
N TRP A 219 18.74 -17.50 11.60
CA TRP A 219 19.12 -16.73 12.78
C TRP A 219 17.92 -16.53 13.69
N LEU A 220 18.16 -16.15 14.95
CA LEU A 220 17.13 -15.64 15.83
C LEU A 220 17.20 -14.11 15.88
N THR A 221 16.06 -13.44 15.81
CA THR A 221 15.93 -12.05 16.20
C THR A 221 15.08 -11.96 17.47
N GLU A 222 15.21 -10.85 18.20
CA GLU A 222 14.57 -10.70 19.51
C GLU A 222 13.95 -9.30 19.60
N GLY A 223 12.81 -9.18 20.26
CA GLY A 223 12.16 -7.94 20.65
C GLY A 223 11.44 -8.10 21.99
N ASP A 224 11.80 -7.28 22.98
CA ASP A 224 11.19 -7.29 24.32
C ASP A 224 11.14 -8.70 24.97
N GLY A 225 12.19 -9.52 24.77
CA GLY A 225 12.29 -10.88 25.30
C GLY A 225 11.58 -11.96 24.46
N ALA A 226 10.87 -11.61 23.41
CA ALA A 226 10.26 -12.55 22.47
C ALA A 226 11.22 -12.83 21.31
N THR A 227 11.45 -14.09 20.97
CA THR A 227 12.33 -14.53 19.90
C THR A 227 11.56 -14.98 18.69
N LEU A 228 12.15 -14.75 17.49
CA LEU A 228 11.60 -15.14 16.21
C LEU A 228 12.74 -15.70 15.34
N ALA A 229 12.55 -16.85 14.73
CA ALA A 229 13.50 -17.38 13.76
C ALA A 229 13.35 -16.61 12.42
N VAL A 230 14.48 -16.19 11.84
CA VAL A 230 14.51 -15.43 10.59
C VAL A 230 15.45 -16.10 9.59
N PHE A 231 14.92 -16.36 8.40
CA PHE A 231 15.61 -17.01 7.30
C PHE A 231 16.05 -15.99 6.26
N PRO A 232 17.34 -15.93 5.86
CA PRO A 232 17.79 -15.06 4.77
C PRO A 232 17.41 -15.64 3.42
N VAL A 233 16.50 -14.97 2.70
CA VAL A 233 16.16 -15.29 1.31
C VAL A 233 17.31 -14.89 0.41
N SER A 234 17.78 -15.80 -0.42
CA SER A 234 18.89 -15.55 -1.34
C SER A 234 18.47 -14.67 -2.51
N GLU A 235 19.01 -13.45 -2.58
CA GLU A 235 18.85 -12.57 -3.74
C GLU A 235 19.29 -13.28 -5.04
N HIS A 236 20.39 -14.05 -5.00
CA HIS A 236 20.88 -14.81 -6.14
C HIS A 236 19.83 -15.81 -6.67
N LEU A 237 19.21 -16.62 -5.79
CA LEU A 237 18.18 -17.56 -6.21
C LEU A 237 16.96 -16.85 -6.78
N ARG A 238 16.58 -15.70 -6.25
CA ARG A 238 15.48 -14.88 -6.78
C ARG A 238 15.72 -14.42 -8.21
N TYR A 239 16.98 -14.12 -8.58
CA TYR A 239 17.31 -13.67 -9.94
C TYR A 239 17.58 -14.80 -10.94
N VAL A 240 17.98 -15.98 -10.49
CA VAL A 240 18.19 -17.10 -11.41
C VAL A 240 16.93 -17.93 -11.65
N ILE A 241 16.03 -18.01 -10.68
CA ILE A 241 14.76 -18.76 -10.79
C ILE A 241 13.63 -17.79 -11.19
N PRO A 242 12.93 -17.99 -12.34
CA PRO A 242 13.17 -18.98 -13.42
C PRO A 242 13.96 -18.42 -14.61
N PHE A 243 14.71 -17.32 -14.48
CA PHE A 243 15.29 -16.54 -15.57
C PHE A 243 16.60 -17.07 -16.13
N ALA A 244 17.28 -17.96 -15.42
CA ALA A 244 18.47 -18.66 -15.91
C ALA A 244 18.15 -20.13 -16.20
N ALA A 245 19.07 -20.84 -16.88
CA ALA A 245 18.92 -22.26 -17.09
C ALA A 245 18.79 -23.00 -15.73
N PRO A 246 17.90 -24.02 -15.60
CA PRO A 246 17.70 -24.73 -14.33
C PRO A 246 18.98 -25.26 -13.68
N GLN A 247 19.98 -25.65 -14.51
CA GLN A 247 21.29 -26.11 -14.05
C GLN A 247 22.05 -25.07 -13.22
N ALA A 248 21.84 -23.77 -13.46
CA ALA A 248 22.50 -22.70 -12.69
C ALA A 248 22.13 -22.74 -11.20
N THR A 249 20.90 -23.08 -10.88
CA THR A 249 20.48 -23.30 -9.48
C THR A 249 21.19 -24.52 -8.86
N ILE A 250 21.30 -25.62 -9.58
CA ILE A 250 22.00 -26.83 -9.09
C ILE A 250 23.47 -26.53 -8.85
N ASP A 251 24.12 -25.77 -9.74
CA ASP A 251 25.52 -25.39 -9.60
C ASP A 251 25.73 -24.46 -8.39
N HIS A 252 24.80 -23.53 -8.16
CA HIS A 252 24.84 -22.67 -6.97
C HIS A 252 24.67 -23.51 -5.67
N LEU A 253 23.73 -24.46 -5.62
CA LEU A 253 23.56 -25.34 -4.48
C LEU A 253 24.81 -26.18 -4.23
N ARG A 254 25.49 -26.68 -5.28
CA ARG A 254 26.77 -27.39 -5.19
C ARG A 254 27.87 -26.50 -4.63
N PHE A 255 27.92 -25.25 -5.05
CA PHE A 255 28.84 -24.25 -4.49
C PHE A 255 28.62 -24.09 -2.96
N LEU A 256 27.36 -23.91 -2.52
CA LEU A 256 27.04 -23.79 -1.09
C LEU A 256 27.43 -25.05 -0.32
N ALA A 257 27.13 -26.25 -0.85
CA ALA A 257 27.49 -27.53 -0.25
C ALA A 257 29.03 -27.70 -0.12
N SER A 258 29.80 -27.21 -1.08
CA SER A 258 31.28 -27.24 -1.04
C SER A 258 31.89 -26.35 0.03
N ARG A 259 31.19 -25.25 0.38
CA ARG A 259 31.64 -24.33 1.43
C ARG A 259 31.26 -24.81 2.82
N ARG A 260 30.08 -25.39 2.98
CA ARG A 260 29.55 -25.88 4.26
C ARG A 260 28.65 -27.08 4.03
N HIS A 261 28.99 -28.19 4.67
CA HIS A 261 28.09 -29.34 4.73
C HIS A 261 26.85 -29.00 5.56
N GLY A 262 25.67 -29.26 5.01
CA GLY A 262 24.38 -28.89 5.62
C GLY A 262 24.05 -27.41 5.48
N ALA A 263 24.66 -26.70 4.54
CA ALA A 263 24.30 -25.33 4.19
C ALA A 263 22.79 -25.22 3.90
N LEU A 264 22.19 -24.08 4.25
CA LEU A 264 20.78 -23.75 4.02
C LEU A 264 20.68 -22.73 2.89
N ALA A 265 20.02 -23.09 1.81
CA ALA A 265 19.61 -22.20 0.74
C ALA A 265 18.12 -21.90 0.89
N VAL A 266 17.73 -20.62 0.84
CA VAL A 266 16.32 -20.18 0.95
C VAL A 266 15.94 -19.43 -0.31
N PHE A 267 14.96 -19.97 -1.05
CA PHE A 267 14.25 -19.27 -2.07
C PHE A 267 12.92 -18.76 -1.49
N GLY A 268 12.60 -17.50 -1.70
CA GLY A 268 11.30 -16.91 -1.32
C GLY A 268 10.95 -15.79 -2.29
N ASP A 269 9.89 -16.00 -3.09
CA ASP A 269 9.46 -15.03 -4.10
C ASP A 269 7.99 -15.24 -4.47
N ASP A 270 7.47 -14.35 -5.34
CA ASP A 270 6.10 -14.36 -5.82
C ASP A 270 5.82 -15.61 -6.69
N GLY A 271 4.68 -16.26 -6.46
CA GLY A 271 4.22 -17.38 -7.29
C GLY A 271 3.84 -16.93 -8.69
N GLU A 272 3.36 -15.70 -8.83
CA GLU A 272 3.03 -15.05 -10.11
C GLU A 272 4.22 -15.00 -11.07
N LYS A 273 5.43 -15.06 -10.56
CA LYS A 273 6.67 -15.17 -11.31
C LYS A 273 6.71 -16.37 -12.26
N PHE A 274 5.95 -17.42 -11.95
CA PHE A 274 5.91 -18.65 -12.74
C PHE A 274 4.77 -18.68 -13.75
N GLY A 275 4.32 -17.55 -14.28
CA GLY A 275 3.31 -17.54 -15.34
C GLY A 275 2.66 -16.19 -15.63
N VAL A 276 2.60 -15.29 -14.65
CA VAL A 276 1.98 -13.97 -14.81
C VAL A 276 2.98 -12.93 -15.31
N TRP A 277 4.25 -13.02 -14.85
CA TRP A 277 5.26 -12.06 -15.31
C TRP A 277 5.54 -12.20 -16.80
N PRO A 278 5.96 -11.12 -17.48
CA PRO A 278 6.15 -11.15 -18.94
C PRO A 278 7.00 -12.33 -19.40
N ASP A 279 6.49 -13.07 -20.41
CA ASP A 279 7.10 -14.23 -21.05
C ASP A 279 7.29 -15.48 -20.17
N THR A 280 7.00 -15.41 -18.86
CA THR A 280 7.27 -16.53 -17.95
C THR A 280 6.29 -17.69 -18.12
N ARG A 281 5.05 -17.46 -18.56
CA ARG A 281 4.08 -18.54 -18.87
C ARG A 281 4.67 -19.50 -19.91
N LYS A 282 5.20 -18.92 -20.99
CA LYS A 282 5.83 -19.67 -22.08
C LYS A 282 7.08 -20.42 -21.60
N ALA A 283 7.98 -19.74 -20.94
CA ALA A 283 9.23 -20.32 -20.47
C ALA A 283 9.00 -21.43 -19.43
N CYS A 284 8.19 -21.17 -18.41
CA CYS A 284 7.99 -22.09 -17.29
C CYS A 284 7.23 -23.36 -17.66
N PHE A 285 6.17 -23.24 -18.50
CA PHE A 285 5.27 -24.34 -18.78
C PHE A 285 5.41 -24.86 -20.21
N ASP A 286 5.34 -24.01 -21.25
CA ASP A 286 5.33 -24.46 -22.63
C ASP A 286 6.71 -24.96 -23.09
N GLU A 287 7.78 -24.28 -22.66
CA GLU A 287 9.19 -24.68 -22.91
C GLU A 287 9.75 -25.63 -21.84
N GLY A 288 8.97 -25.91 -20.74
CA GLY A 288 9.26 -26.93 -19.75
C GLY A 288 10.39 -26.59 -18.76
N TRP A 289 10.63 -25.31 -18.50
CA TRP A 289 11.65 -24.88 -17.55
C TRP A 289 11.42 -25.49 -16.15
N LEU A 290 10.16 -25.40 -15.62
CA LEU A 290 9.79 -25.93 -14.30
C LEU A 290 9.88 -27.46 -14.22
N GLU A 291 9.41 -28.17 -15.25
CA GLU A 291 9.53 -29.64 -15.34
C GLU A 291 11.00 -30.07 -15.28
N THR A 292 11.87 -29.37 -16.05
CA THR A 292 13.32 -29.62 -16.03
C THR A 292 13.93 -29.29 -14.66
N PHE A 293 13.51 -28.18 -14.05
CA PHE A 293 14.02 -27.75 -12.73
C PHE A 293 13.67 -28.77 -11.62
N PHE A 294 12.41 -29.20 -11.56
CA PHE A 294 11.95 -30.19 -10.58
C PHE A 294 12.63 -31.54 -10.81
N GLY A 295 12.73 -31.98 -12.07
CA GLY A 295 13.46 -33.21 -12.41
C GLY A 295 14.94 -33.17 -12.02
N LEU A 296 15.61 -32.02 -12.13
CA LEU A 296 16.99 -31.85 -11.67
C LEU A 296 17.10 -31.90 -10.15
N LEU A 297 16.17 -31.31 -9.41
CA LEU A 297 16.16 -31.39 -7.94
C LEU A 297 15.98 -32.83 -7.48
N GLU A 298 15.04 -33.59 -8.07
CA GLU A 298 14.80 -35.00 -7.75
C GLU A 298 15.98 -35.89 -8.13
N ALA A 299 16.62 -35.62 -9.28
CA ALA A 299 17.81 -36.36 -9.72
C ALA A 299 19.04 -36.12 -8.81
N ASN A 300 19.06 -35.09 -8.00
CA ASN A 300 20.10 -34.74 -7.06
C ASN A 300 19.67 -34.90 -5.58
N ALA A 301 18.60 -35.65 -5.29
CA ALA A 301 18.03 -35.82 -3.96
C ALA A 301 18.98 -36.56 -2.98
N ASP A 302 20.03 -37.18 -3.48
CA ASP A 302 21.08 -37.84 -2.66
C ASP A 302 21.93 -36.82 -1.85
N TRP A 303 22.02 -35.55 -2.33
CA TRP A 303 22.80 -34.52 -1.65
C TRP A 303 22.00 -33.20 -1.46
N ILE A 304 20.90 -32.94 -2.21
CA ILE A 304 19.96 -31.84 -2.00
C ILE A 304 18.76 -32.37 -1.22
N SER A 305 18.48 -31.76 -0.07
CA SER A 305 17.27 -32.07 0.70
C SER A 305 16.28 -30.89 0.60
N MET A 306 15.11 -31.13 -0.01
CA MET A 306 13.97 -30.20 0.05
C MET A 306 13.40 -30.23 1.46
N CYS A 307 13.50 -29.12 2.20
CA CYS A 307 13.07 -29.00 3.60
C CYS A 307 11.92 -28.00 3.76
N LEU A 308 11.00 -28.30 4.65
CA LEU A 308 10.00 -27.34 5.10
C LEU A 308 10.60 -26.45 6.20
N PRO A 309 10.28 -25.15 6.24
CA PRO A 309 10.85 -24.21 7.23
C PRO A 309 10.67 -24.68 8.69
N SER A 310 9.50 -25.18 9.08
CA SER A 310 9.25 -25.68 10.44
C SER A 310 10.13 -26.86 10.81
N GLU A 311 10.49 -27.72 9.84
CA GLU A 311 11.42 -28.83 10.06
C GLU A 311 12.84 -28.31 10.31
N VAL A 312 13.25 -27.27 9.57
CA VAL A 312 14.57 -26.64 9.77
C VAL A 312 14.67 -26.03 11.18
N VAL A 313 13.63 -25.28 11.61
CA VAL A 313 13.59 -24.66 12.95
C VAL A 313 13.66 -25.74 14.06
N ARG A 314 12.99 -26.88 13.87
CA ARG A 314 12.96 -27.99 14.82
C ARG A 314 14.26 -28.74 14.87
N ASP A 315 14.88 -29.05 13.71
CA ASP A 315 15.93 -30.05 13.56
C ASP A 315 17.34 -29.46 13.44
N VAL A 316 17.46 -28.18 13.14
CA VAL A 316 18.74 -27.49 12.94
C VAL A 316 18.87 -26.35 13.96
N PRO A 317 19.98 -26.25 14.70
CA PRO A 317 20.16 -25.11 15.61
C PRO A 317 20.37 -23.81 14.83
N PRO A 318 19.89 -22.66 15.36
CA PRO A 318 20.14 -21.34 14.77
C PRO A 318 21.64 -21.01 14.76
N ALA A 319 22.07 -20.18 13.83
CA ALA A 319 23.46 -19.71 13.75
C ALA A 319 23.86 -18.80 14.92
N GLY A 320 22.91 -18.15 15.52
CA GLY A 320 23.06 -17.18 16.60
C GLY A 320 21.92 -16.18 16.61
N THR A 321 22.15 -15.04 17.23
CA THR A 321 21.19 -13.92 17.30
C THR A 321 21.62 -12.79 16.38
N VAL A 322 20.65 -12.11 15.76
CA VAL A 322 20.87 -10.94 14.90
C VAL A 322 19.73 -9.92 15.13
N TRP A 323 20.09 -8.65 15.22
CA TRP A 323 19.10 -7.54 15.23
C TRP A 323 19.12 -6.88 13.86
N LEU A 324 18.01 -7.06 13.14
CA LEU A 324 17.88 -6.56 11.78
C LEU A 324 17.40 -5.11 11.80
N PRO A 325 18.02 -4.20 11.02
CA PRO A 325 17.57 -2.82 10.90
C PRO A 325 16.25 -2.73 10.12
N GLU A 326 15.57 -1.57 10.18
CA GLU A 326 14.50 -1.27 9.24
C GLU A 326 15.00 -1.44 7.79
N CYS A 327 14.36 -2.30 7.03
CA CYS A 327 14.81 -2.69 5.70
C CYS A 327 13.67 -3.36 4.90
N SER A 328 13.89 -3.53 3.60
CA SER A 328 13.15 -4.38 2.69
C SER A 328 14.12 -4.92 1.63
N TYR A 329 13.63 -5.53 0.56
CA TYR A 329 14.49 -5.88 -0.57
C TYR A 329 15.03 -4.62 -1.26
N ARG A 330 16.13 -4.81 -1.97
CA ARG A 330 16.95 -3.70 -2.50
C ARG A 330 16.16 -2.71 -3.35
N GLU A 331 15.38 -3.20 -4.29
CA GLU A 331 14.61 -2.38 -5.22
C GLU A 331 13.57 -1.52 -4.49
N MET A 332 12.86 -2.09 -3.51
CA MET A 332 11.90 -1.37 -2.68
C MET A 332 12.56 -0.19 -1.97
N MET A 333 13.76 -0.41 -1.42
CA MET A 333 14.51 0.61 -0.70
C MET A 333 15.04 1.72 -1.63
N GLU A 334 15.23 1.42 -2.92
CA GLU A 334 15.58 2.40 -3.95
C GLU A 334 14.34 3.17 -4.42
N TRP A 335 13.21 2.50 -4.69
CA TRP A 335 11.97 3.14 -5.17
C TRP A 335 11.39 4.17 -4.23
N VAL A 336 11.62 4.02 -2.94
CA VAL A 336 11.14 4.97 -1.93
C VAL A 336 11.87 6.32 -1.98
N LEU A 337 13.06 6.38 -2.57
CA LEU A 337 13.86 7.61 -2.66
C LEU A 337 13.27 8.59 -3.69
N PRO A 338 13.41 9.91 -3.49
CA PRO A 338 13.17 10.88 -4.54
C PRO A 338 13.98 10.53 -5.81
N PRO A 339 13.50 10.85 -7.03
CA PRO A 339 14.10 10.37 -8.29
C PRO A 339 15.61 10.62 -8.41
N GLU A 340 16.07 11.80 -8.07
CA GLU A 340 17.52 12.14 -8.12
C GLU A 340 18.34 11.31 -7.13
N SER A 341 17.82 11.12 -5.91
CA SER A 341 18.47 10.31 -4.89
C SER A 341 18.44 8.83 -5.23
N GLN A 342 17.38 8.35 -5.87
CA GLN A 342 17.30 6.99 -6.38
C GLN A 342 18.38 6.72 -7.42
N LEU A 343 18.52 7.58 -8.43
CA LEU A 343 19.55 7.47 -9.44
C LEU A 343 20.96 7.52 -8.85
N ALA A 344 21.20 8.46 -7.92
CA ALA A 344 22.50 8.57 -7.23
C ALA A 344 22.83 7.30 -6.41
N CYS A 345 21.82 6.69 -5.74
CA CYS A 345 22.01 5.45 -5.00
C CYS A 345 22.38 4.27 -5.90
N ILE A 346 21.72 4.14 -7.06
CA ILE A 346 22.00 3.13 -8.07
C ILE A 346 23.42 3.29 -8.61
N GLU A 347 23.83 4.50 -8.95
CA GLU A 347 25.19 4.80 -9.45
C GLU A 347 26.27 4.53 -8.39
N ALA A 348 26.02 4.95 -7.14
CA ALA A 348 26.94 4.67 -6.05
C ALA A 348 27.13 3.17 -5.84
N ARG A 349 26.06 2.38 -5.89
CA ARG A 349 26.13 0.91 -5.78
C ARG A 349 26.91 0.29 -6.94
N LYS A 350 26.69 0.75 -8.18
CA LYS A 350 27.50 0.35 -9.33
C LYS A 350 28.99 0.64 -9.13
N ALA A 351 29.33 1.84 -8.67
CA ALA A 351 30.71 2.23 -8.41
C ALA A 351 31.36 1.34 -7.33
N CYS A 352 30.64 1.02 -6.25
CA CYS A 352 31.09 0.10 -5.22
C CYS A 352 31.34 -1.32 -5.77
N GLY A 353 30.52 -1.79 -6.71
CA GLY A 353 30.71 -3.10 -7.36
C GLY A 353 31.90 -3.17 -8.29
N LEU A 354 32.30 -2.02 -8.88
CA LEU A 354 33.45 -1.93 -9.80
C LEU A 354 34.79 -1.73 -9.07
N ASP A 355 34.80 -1.20 -7.84
CA ASP A 355 36.03 -0.97 -7.06
C ASP A 355 36.11 -1.99 -5.90
N PRO A 356 37.06 -2.94 -5.96
CA PRO A 356 37.24 -3.95 -4.90
C PRO A 356 37.46 -3.36 -3.49
N ARG A 357 37.96 -2.12 -3.39
CA ARG A 357 38.17 -1.43 -2.11
C ARG A 357 36.85 -1.01 -1.48
N LEU A 358 35.80 -0.80 -2.28
CA LEU A 358 34.48 -0.35 -1.85
C LEU A 358 33.46 -1.49 -1.77
N ALA A 359 33.80 -2.69 -2.26
CA ALA A 359 32.88 -3.84 -2.27
C ALA A 359 32.28 -4.15 -0.90
N GLY A 360 33.08 -4.04 0.18
CA GLY A 360 32.62 -4.21 1.55
C GLY A 360 31.66 -3.12 2.06
N VAL A 361 31.63 -1.96 1.39
CA VAL A 361 30.77 -0.82 1.75
C VAL A 361 29.39 -0.91 1.09
N ALA A 362 29.29 -1.57 -0.07
CA ALA A 362 28.06 -1.69 -0.85
C ALA A 362 26.89 -2.23 -0.02
N ARG A 363 27.15 -3.14 0.92
CA ARG A 363 26.14 -3.73 1.84
C ARG A 363 25.45 -2.70 2.74
N PHE A 364 26.07 -1.55 2.99
CA PHE A 364 25.51 -0.47 3.81
C PHE A 364 24.77 0.59 2.99
N LEU A 365 24.75 0.50 1.66
CA LEU A 365 23.96 1.36 0.79
C LEU A 365 22.53 0.82 0.70
N ARG A 366 21.72 1.10 1.71
CA ARG A 366 20.37 0.52 1.85
C ARG A 366 19.28 1.22 1.04
N GLY A 367 19.44 2.49 0.72
CA GLY A 367 18.33 3.33 0.22
C GLY A 367 17.54 3.97 1.35
N GLY A 368 16.23 4.13 1.20
CA GLY A 368 15.35 4.83 2.14
C GLY A 368 14.50 3.91 3.02
N SER A 369 13.77 4.50 3.97
CA SER A 369 12.74 3.81 4.75
C SER A 369 11.47 3.67 3.92
N TRP A 370 10.79 2.53 3.98
CA TRP A 370 9.49 2.33 3.30
C TRP A 370 8.46 3.43 3.66
N ARG A 371 8.49 3.91 4.90
CA ARG A 371 7.59 4.98 5.36
C ARG A 371 7.71 6.27 4.56
N ASN A 372 8.83 6.49 3.86
CA ASN A 372 9.05 7.67 3.03
C ASN A 372 8.22 7.66 1.73
N PHE A 373 7.55 6.55 1.36
CA PHE A 373 6.51 6.59 0.34
C PHE A 373 5.40 7.59 0.70
N ARG A 374 5.08 7.76 1.97
CA ARG A 374 4.12 8.75 2.47
C ARG A 374 4.59 10.20 2.27
N MET A 375 5.90 10.42 2.29
CA MET A 375 6.48 11.72 1.96
C MET A 375 6.52 11.95 0.44
N ARG A 376 6.91 10.90 -0.31
CA ARG A 376 7.03 10.97 -1.77
C ARG A 376 5.66 11.10 -2.45
N TYR A 377 4.66 10.43 -1.90
CA TYR A 377 3.26 10.45 -2.36
C TYR A 377 2.36 10.98 -1.24
N PRO A 378 2.06 12.29 -1.22
CA PRO A 378 1.14 12.86 -0.23
C PRO A 378 -0.21 12.15 -0.19
N GLU A 379 -0.68 11.60 -1.31
CA GLU A 379 -1.90 10.81 -1.41
C GLU A 379 -1.81 9.49 -0.63
N ALA A 380 -0.63 8.87 -0.57
CA ALA A 380 -0.39 7.72 0.30
C ALA A 380 -0.47 8.12 1.77
N ASN A 381 0.00 9.34 2.12
CA ASN A 381 -0.15 9.86 3.48
C ASN A 381 -1.61 10.17 3.83
N GLU A 382 -2.39 10.72 2.91
CA GLU A 382 -3.83 10.96 3.08
C GLU A 382 -4.58 9.64 3.34
N MET A 383 -4.37 8.61 2.52
CA MET A 383 -4.95 7.27 2.74
C MET A 383 -4.52 6.65 4.07
N TYR A 384 -3.23 6.77 4.42
CA TYR A 384 -2.70 6.29 5.69
C TYR A 384 -3.35 7.01 6.88
N ALA A 385 -3.47 8.32 6.82
CA ALA A 385 -4.09 9.15 7.85
C ALA A 385 -5.57 8.79 8.04
N ARG A 386 -6.29 8.59 6.94
CA ARG A 386 -7.68 8.12 6.93
C ARG A 386 -7.79 6.74 7.59
N MET A 387 -6.94 5.80 7.22
CA MET A 387 -6.85 4.47 7.82
C MET A 387 -6.60 4.55 9.33
N MET A 388 -5.64 5.37 9.76
CA MET A 388 -5.31 5.55 11.18
C MET A 388 -6.45 6.22 11.97
N SER A 389 -7.18 7.14 11.36
CA SER A 389 -8.38 7.76 11.97
C SER A 389 -9.46 6.71 12.27
N VAL A 390 -9.75 5.84 11.28
CA VAL A 390 -10.69 4.72 11.46
C VAL A 390 -10.18 3.73 12.51
N SER A 391 -8.91 3.31 12.42
CA SER A 391 -8.31 2.38 13.36
C SER A 391 -8.39 2.87 14.81
N ARG A 392 -8.06 4.14 15.08
CA ARG A 392 -8.19 4.76 16.41
C ARG A 392 -9.64 4.86 16.88
N ARG A 393 -10.58 5.11 15.95
CA ARG A 393 -12.02 5.13 16.26
C ARG A 393 -12.51 3.76 16.75
N LEU A 394 -12.16 2.69 16.01
CA LEU A 394 -12.55 1.32 16.36
C LEU A 394 -11.90 0.85 17.66
N GLU A 395 -10.68 1.30 17.97
CA GLU A 395 -10.04 1.03 19.26
C GLU A 395 -10.87 1.59 20.42
N ARG A 396 -11.30 2.86 20.33
CA ARG A 396 -12.13 3.48 21.37
C ARG A 396 -13.44 2.73 21.56
N LEU A 397 -14.08 2.27 20.48
CA LEU A 397 -15.32 1.52 20.55
C LEU A 397 -15.14 0.14 21.19
N SER A 398 -14.03 -0.54 20.91
CA SER A 398 -13.75 -1.86 21.51
C SER A 398 -13.41 -1.80 22.99
N VAL A 399 -12.88 -0.68 23.51
CA VAL A 399 -12.56 -0.50 24.94
C VAL A 399 -13.78 -0.09 25.76
N THR A 400 -14.77 0.58 25.15
CA THR A 400 -15.97 1.07 25.85
C THR A 400 -17.03 0.01 26.10
N GLU A 401 -16.95 -1.16 25.45
CA GLU A 401 -17.78 -2.33 25.81
C GLU A 401 -17.01 -3.22 26.80
N PRO A 402 -17.25 -3.13 28.13
CA PRO A 402 -16.67 -4.07 29.08
C PRO A 402 -17.20 -5.47 28.77
N ALA A 403 -16.30 -6.43 28.52
CA ALA A 403 -16.67 -7.82 28.41
C ALA A 403 -17.46 -8.22 29.67
N PRO A 404 -18.69 -8.72 29.55
CA PRO A 404 -19.46 -9.17 30.73
C PRO A 404 -18.71 -10.33 31.38
N THR A 405 -18.25 -10.11 32.60
CA THR A 405 -17.46 -11.06 33.41
C THR A 405 -18.18 -12.35 33.79
N SER A 406 -19.41 -12.59 33.32
CA SER A 406 -20.21 -13.74 33.74
C SER A 406 -21.28 -14.24 32.75
N ALA A 407 -21.27 -13.88 31.47
CA ALA A 407 -22.22 -14.43 30.48
C ALA A 407 -21.56 -15.51 29.61
N PRO A 408 -22.26 -16.61 29.25
CA PRO A 408 -21.73 -17.63 28.36
C PRO A 408 -21.47 -17.05 26.98
N LYS A 409 -20.38 -17.49 26.30
CA LYS A 409 -19.88 -17.04 24.98
C LYS A 409 -20.92 -17.03 23.84
N SER A 410 -22.14 -17.46 24.04
CA SER A 410 -23.24 -17.46 23.08
C SER A 410 -24.12 -16.20 23.08
N ALA A 411 -23.84 -15.20 23.93
CA ALA A 411 -24.69 -14.01 24.07
C ALA A 411 -24.09 -12.69 23.58
N ILE A 412 -22.95 -12.72 22.86
CA ILE A 412 -22.30 -11.52 22.28
C ILE A 412 -22.71 -11.40 20.81
N GLY A 413 -23.95 -11.02 20.54
CA GLY A 413 -24.48 -10.95 19.18
C GLY A 413 -25.57 -9.88 19.01
N GLY A 414 -25.35 -8.66 19.54
CA GLY A 414 -26.22 -7.53 19.25
C GLY A 414 -25.84 -6.82 17.94
N PRO A 415 -26.77 -6.02 17.36
CA PRO A 415 -26.49 -5.28 16.11
C PRO A 415 -25.22 -4.41 16.16
N ALA A 416 -24.88 -3.85 17.32
CA ALA A 416 -23.67 -3.04 17.52
C ALA A 416 -22.39 -3.89 17.42
N ALA A 417 -22.37 -5.09 18.00
CA ALA A 417 -21.23 -6.00 17.89
C ALA A 417 -21.01 -6.50 16.45
N ALA A 418 -22.09 -6.80 15.74
CA ALA A 418 -22.03 -7.16 14.33
C ALA A 418 -21.49 -5.99 13.46
N ALA A 419 -21.95 -4.76 13.74
CA ALA A 419 -21.44 -3.58 13.06
C ALA A 419 -19.96 -3.32 13.36
N LEU A 420 -19.51 -3.53 14.60
CA LEU A 420 -18.09 -3.39 14.97
C LEU A 420 -17.22 -4.46 14.28
N ALA A 421 -17.70 -5.70 14.19
CA ALA A 421 -17.01 -6.77 13.48
C ALA A 421 -16.87 -6.45 11.98
N GLN A 422 -17.96 -5.96 11.35
CA GLN A 422 -17.92 -5.49 9.97
C GLN A 422 -16.95 -4.33 9.79
N ALA A 423 -16.96 -3.35 10.70
CA ALA A 423 -16.03 -2.22 10.65
C ALA A 423 -14.56 -2.67 10.75
N THR A 424 -14.26 -3.65 11.61
CA THR A 424 -12.91 -4.19 11.78
C THR A 424 -12.45 -4.93 10.52
N GLN A 425 -13.33 -5.75 9.93
CA GLN A 425 -12.98 -6.45 8.68
C GLN A 425 -12.73 -5.47 7.54
N ALA A 426 -13.57 -4.46 7.38
CA ALA A 426 -13.40 -3.43 6.36
C ALA A 426 -12.13 -2.59 6.60
N LEU A 427 -11.82 -2.22 7.87
CA LEU A 427 -10.54 -1.59 8.19
C LEU A 427 -9.36 -2.45 7.73
N TYR A 428 -9.37 -3.75 8.03
CA TYR A 428 -8.28 -4.65 7.65
C TYR A 428 -8.13 -4.75 6.14
N ARG A 429 -9.22 -4.77 5.36
CA ARG A 429 -9.19 -4.68 3.89
C ARG A 429 -8.60 -3.35 3.41
N GLY A 430 -8.98 -2.25 4.06
CA GLY A 430 -8.43 -0.91 3.79
C GLY A 430 -6.95 -0.74 4.16
N GLN A 431 -6.33 -1.72 4.80
CA GLN A 431 -4.91 -1.77 5.12
C GLN A 431 -4.06 -2.54 4.09
N CYS A 432 -4.66 -3.11 3.03
CA CYS A 432 -3.94 -3.80 1.95
C CYS A 432 -2.88 -2.89 1.33
N ASN A 433 -1.65 -3.40 1.18
CA ASN A 433 -0.47 -2.57 0.92
C ASN A 433 -0.41 -1.94 -0.48
N CYS A 434 -0.91 -2.61 -1.51
CA CYS A 434 -0.61 -2.32 -2.92
C CYS A 434 -0.95 -0.89 -3.37
N ALA A 435 -1.92 -0.22 -2.74
CA ALA A 435 -2.29 1.16 -3.07
C ALA A 435 -1.40 2.22 -2.38
N TYR A 436 -0.51 1.86 -1.45
CA TYR A 436 0.25 2.81 -0.64
C TYR A 436 1.66 3.09 -1.15
N TRP A 437 2.08 2.44 -2.22
CA TRP A 437 3.43 2.56 -2.77
C TRP A 437 3.47 2.36 -4.28
N HIS A 438 4.64 2.57 -4.88
CA HIS A 438 4.88 2.39 -6.32
C HIS A 438 6.34 1.96 -6.58
N GLY A 439 6.51 1.08 -7.55
CA GLY A 439 7.81 0.56 -7.99
C GLY A 439 7.74 0.01 -9.41
N ALA A 440 8.15 -1.25 -9.62
CA ALA A 440 7.95 -1.96 -10.89
C ALA A 440 6.48 -2.32 -11.15
N PHE A 441 5.66 -2.26 -10.12
CA PHE A 441 4.22 -2.47 -10.11
C PHE A 441 3.49 -1.13 -10.09
N GLY A 442 2.35 -1.02 -10.77
CA GLY A 442 1.60 0.23 -10.90
C GLY A 442 1.20 0.88 -9.57
N GLY A 443 0.84 0.08 -8.58
CA GLY A 443 0.64 0.51 -7.21
C GLY A 443 -0.32 1.67 -7.05
N ILE A 444 0.13 2.73 -6.34
CA ILE A 444 -0.66 3.95 -6.11
C ILE A 444 -1.13 4.64 -7.40
N TYR A 445 -0.47 4.42 -8.54
CA TYR A 445 -0.90 4.96 -9.84
C TYR A 445 -2.17 4.31 -10.37
N LEU A 446 -2.58 3.14 -9.86
CA LEU A 446 -3.78 2.43 -10.28
C LEU A 446 -5.01 2.94 -9.53
N PRO A 447 -5.94 3.65 -10.20
CA PRO A 447 -7.08 4.28 -9.53
C PRO A 447 -8.00 3.28 -8.83
N HIS A 448 -8.19 2.08 -9.41
CA HIS A 448 -9.05 1.05 -8.84
C HIS A 448 -8.56 0.55 -7.48
N LEU A 449 -7.23 0.47 -7.27
CA LEU A 449 -6.66 0.09 -5.98
C LEU A 449 -6.88 1.19 -4.92
N ARG A 450 -6.63 2.47 -5.27
CA ARG A 450 -6.90 3.59 -4.35
C ARG A 450 -8.38 3.66 -3.97
N ASN A 451 -9.27 3.53 -4.98
CA ASN A 451 -10.71 3.53 -4.75
C ASN A 451 -11.16 2.37 -3.87
N ALA A 452 -10.57 1.17 -4.03
CA ALA A 452 -10.87 0.03 -3.19
C ALA A 452 -10.47 0.26 -1.72
N ILE A 453 -9.30 0.85 -1.46
CA ILE A 453 -8.89 1.22 -0.11
C ILE A 453 -9.85 2.24 0.51
N TYR A 454 -10.15 3.32 -0.18
CA TYR A 454 -11.11 4.32 0.32
C TYR A 454 -12.49 3.73 0.55
N ARG A 455 -12.97 2.88 -0.37
CA ARG A 455 -14.23 2.15 -0.21
C ARG A 455 -14.28 1.40 1.11
N GLU A 456 -13.29 0.59 1.40
CA GLU A 456 -13.25 -0.21 2.62
C GLU A 456 -13.14 0.69 3.89
N LEU A 457 -12.41 1.80 3.83
CA LEU A 457 -12.32 2.76 4.93
C LEU A 457 -13.65 3.50 5.16
N ILE A 458 -14.39 3.84 4.10
CA ILE A 458 -15.73 4.43 4.19
C ILE A 458 -16.73 3.44 4.79
N ILE A 459 -16.68 2.16 4.35
CA ILE A 459 -17.50 1.07 4.94
C ILE A 459 -17.20 0.94 6.43
N ALA A 460 -15.93 0.92 6.81
CA ALA A 460 -15.52 0.80 8.21
C ALA A 460 -16.03 1.95 9.07
N ASP A 461 -15.91 3.20 8.59
CA ASP A 461 -16.36 4.38 9.32
C ASP A 461 -17.89 4.46 9.41
N THR A 462 -18.60 4.07 8.34
CA THR A 462 -20.07 3.99 8.32
C THR A 462 -20.59 2.86 9.24
N ALA A 463 -19.89 1.74 9.30
CA ALA A 463 -20.23 0.66 10.23
C ALA A 463 -19.96 1.07 11.69
N ALA A 464 -18.94 1.89 11.94
CA ALA A 464 -18.69 2.45 13.27
C ALA A 464 -19.83 3.37 13.73
N ASP A 465 -20.43 4.19 12.85
CA ASP A 465 -21.63 4.99 13.20
C ASP A 465 -22.80 4.11 13.62
N ARG A 466 -22.97 2.96 12.96
CA ARG A 466 -24.01 1.97 13.35
C ARG A 466 -23.71 1.32 14.70
N ALA A 467 -22.45 1.03 14.98
CA ALA A 467 -22.03 0.53 16.29
C ALA A 467 -22.26 1.57 17.40
N GLU A 468 -22.10 2.86 17.13
CA GLU A 468 -22.42 3.97 18.01
C GLU A 468 -23.92 4.29 18.11
N ASN A 469 -24.80 3.58 17.37
CA ASN A 469 -26.24 3.82 17.28
C ASN A 469 -26.60 5.23 16.82
N ARG A 470 -25.78 5.85 15.96
CA ARG A 470 -26.10 7.15 15.36
C ARG A 470 -27.34 7.05 14.47
N ARG A 471 -28.26 7.99 14.61
CA ARG A 471 -29.52 8.04 13.85
C ARG A 471 -29.53 9.23 12.89
N ALA A 472 -29.73 8.96 11.61
CA ALA A 472 -29.94 9.99 10.60
C ALA A 472 -31.28 10.76 10.80
N PRO A 473 -31.38 12.05 10.40
CA PRO A 473 -30.28 12.83 9.82
C PRO A 473 -29.39 13.49 10.88
N TRP A 474 -28.10 13.57 10.63
CA TRP A 474 -27.12 14.24 11.50
C TRP A 474 -26.02 14.93 10.72
N VAL A 475 -25.36 15.91 11.33
CA VAL A 475 -24.17 16.58 10.77
C VAL A 475 -23.25 17.00 11.90
N GLU A 476 -21.93 16.87 11.71
CA GLU A 476 -20.90 17.15 12.71
C GLU A 476 -19.68 17.79 12.06
N ALA A 477 -18.96 18.61 12.82
CA ALA A 477 -17.65 19.11 12.44
C ALA A 477 -16.61 18.76 13.50
N ALA A 478 -15.46 18.27 13.08
CA ALA A 478 -14.29 17.99 13.89
C ALA A 478 -13.06 18.68 13.32
N THR A 479 -12.10 18.95 14.19
CA THR A 479 -10.82 19.54 13.82
C THR A 479 -9.71 18.80 14.55
N ASP A 480 -8.69 18.36 13.83
CA ASP A 480 -7.51 17.66 14.35
C ASP A 480 -6.38 17.75 13.33
N ASP A 481 -5.16 17.37 13.71
CA ASP A 481 -4.08 17.08 12.80
C ASP A 481 -4.27 15.67 12.25
N TYR A 482 -5.03 15.57 11.16
CA TYR A 482 -5.41 14.26 10.59
C TYR A 482 -4.31 13.65 9.73
N ASP A 483 -3.52 14.44 9.01
CA ASP A 483 -2.48 13.92 8.10
C ASP A 483 -1.07 13.93 8.70
N PHE A 484 -0.98 14.28 9.99
CA PHE A 484 0.24 14.27 10.79
C PHE A 484 1.33 15.23 10.28
N ASP A 485 0.92 16.37 9.73
CA ASP A 485 1.83 17.43 9.28
C ASP A 485 2.06 18.54 10.32
N GLY A 486 1.43 18.43 11.50
CA GLY A 486 1.49 19.40 12.60
C GLY A 486 0.55 20.59 12.42
N ARG A 487 -0.39 20.54 11.48
CA ARG A 487 -1.40 21.56 11.20
C ARG A 487 -2.79 20.97 11.37
N THR A 488 -3.78 21.83 11.45
CA THR A 488 -5.16 21.39 11.72
C THR A 488 -5.97 21.36 10.45
N GLU A 489 -6.57 20.20 10.16
CA GLU A 489 -7.61 20.00 9.14
C GLU A 489 -9.00 20.16 9.77
N VAL A 490 -9.99 20.38 8.90
CA VAL A 490 -11.41 20.44 9.24
C VAL A 490 -12.14 19.31 8.53
N ARG A 491 -12.82 18.46 9.30
CA ARG A 491 -13.73 17.44 8.80
C ARG A 491 -15.15 17.87 9.01
N LEU A 492 -15.97 17.92 7.93
CA LEU A 492 -17.41 18.14 7.94
C LEU A 492 -18.08 16.82 7.55
N THR A 493 -18.76 16.17 8.47
CA THR A 493 -19.35 14.84 8.26
C THR A 493 -20.86 14.86 8.48
N SER A 494 -21.61 14.20 7.60
CA SER A 494 -23.04 13.94 7.73
C SER A 494 -23.34 12.45 7.49
N ASP A 495 -24.60 12.09 7.61
CA ASP A 495 -25.08 10.76 7.22
C ASP A 495 -24.87 10.44 5.73
N GLY A 496 -24.73 11.45 4.84
CA GLY A 496 -24.55 11.28 3.40
C GLY A 496 -23.16 11.59 2.86
N LEU A 497 -22.48 12.57 3.43
CA LEU A 497 -21.18 13.07 2.94
C LEU A 497 -20.15 13.17 4.06
N ASP A 498 -18.89 13.01 3.70
CA ASP A 498 -17.74 13.30 4.55
C ASP A 498 -16.72 14.13 3.77
N ALA A 499 -16.50 15.36 4.18
CA ALA A 499 -15.69 16.37 3.48
C ALA A 499 -14.51 16.78 4.37
N TRP A 500 -13.29 16.63 3.84
CA TRP A 500 -12.05 16.91 4.55
C TRP A 500 -11.33 18.10 3.91
N ILE A 501 -11.07 19.11 4.69
CA ILE A 501 -10.54 20.41 4.23
C ILE A 501 -9.20 20.65 4.92
N ALA A 502 -8.19 21.06 4.14
CA ALA A 502 -6.85 21.43 4.62
C ALA A 502 -6.65 22.96 4.57
N PRO A 503 -6.95 23.70 5.65
CA PRO A 503 -6.80 25.16 5.67
C PRO A 503 -5.38 25.60 5.37
N ALA A 504 -4.39 24.90 5.91
CA ALA A 504 -2.98 25.24 5.76
C ALA A 504 -2.42 25.05 4.33
N ARG A 505 -3.16 24.34 3.47
CA ARG A 505 -2.75 23.99 2.10
C ARG A 505 -3.81 24.47 1.08
N GLY A 506 -3.84 25.76 0.79
CA GLY A 506 -4.79 26.37 -0.16
C GLY A 506 -6.24 26.37 0.32
N GLY A 507 -6.55 25.99 1.56
CA GLY A 507 -7.92 25.76 2.01
C GLY A 507 -8.66 24.78 1.12
N MET A 508 -7.95 23.78 0.54
CA MET A 508 -8.49 22.81 -0.41
C MET A 508 -9.35 21.76 0.28
N LEU A 509 -10.34 21.26 -0.45
CA LEU A 509 -11.07 20.04 -0.14
C LEU A 509 -10.28 18.88 -0.71
N TYR A 510 -9.68 18.02 0.14
CA TYR A 510 -8.78 16.98 -0.31
C TYR A 510 -9.37 15.57 -0.29
N GLU A 511 -10.47 15.35 0.44
CA GLU A 511 -11.26 14.13 0.45
C GLU A 511 -12.75 14.47 0.47
N LEU A 512 -13.56 13.78 -0.32
CA LEU A 512 -15.02 13.91 -0.35
C LEU A 512 -15.64 12.54 -0.55
N ASP A 513 -16.07 11.94 0.56
CA ASP A 513 -16.67 10.61 0.58
C ASP A 513 -18.17 10.68 0.35
N LEU A 514 -18.63 9.88 -0.60
CA LEU A 514 -20.04 9.55 -0.81
C LEU A 514 -20.33 8.29 0.00
N ARG A 515 -20.90 8.44 1.19
CA ARG A 515 -20.96 7.38 2.21
C ARG A 515 -21.81 6.18 1.80
N ASP A 516 -22.90 6.38 1.05
CA ASP A 516 -23.80 5.33 0.57
C ASP A 516 -23.37 4.71 -0.77
N GLN A 517 -22.51 5.40 -1.55
CA GLN A 517 -21.83 4.81 -2.72
C GLN A 517 -20.46 4.25 -2.38
N GLU A 518 -20.00 4.43 -1.13
CA GLU A 518 -18.70 3.94 -0.66
C GLU A 518 -17.56 4.43 -1.57
N HIS A 519 -17.59 5.71 -1.98
CA HIS A 519 -16.68 6.26 -2.97
C HIS A 519 -16.12 7.61 -2.55
N ASN A 520 -14.76 7.78 -2.67
CA ASN A 520 -14.11 9.07 -2.50
C ASN A 520 -13.93 9.74 -3.86
N LEU A 521 -14.65 10.84 -4.11
CA LEU A 521 -14.55 11.62 -5.35
C LEU A 521 -13.18 12.30 -5.55
N LEU A 522 -12.36 12.38 -4.49
CA LEU A 522 -11.07 13.07 -4.51
C LEU A 522 -9.88 12.10 -4.31
N ALA A 523 -10.07 10.80 -4.57
CA ALA A 523 -8.98 9.82 -4.61
C ALA A 523 -8.07 10.04 -5.83
N THR A 524 -7.65 11.27 -6.05
CA THR A 524 -6.81 11.74 -7.16
C THR A 524 -5.34 11.40 -6.93
N LEU A 525 -4.51 11.59 -7.96
CA LEU A 525 -3.07 11.51 -7.89
C LEU A 525 -2.44 12.62 -8.72
N ASP A 526 -1.53 13.40 -8.13
CA ASP A 526 -0.77 14.44 -8.81
C ASP A 526 0.26 13.83 -9.75
N ARG A 527 0.52 14.50 -10.88
CA ARG A 527 1.60 14.13 -11.80
C ARG A 527 2.93 14.66 -11.28
N ARG A 528 3.86 13.77 -11.04
CA ARG A 528 5.17 14.10 -10.44
C ARG A 528 6.32 13.44 -11.18
N PRO A 529 7.56 13.93 -11.00
CA PRO A 529 8.75 13.26 -11.54
C PRO A 529 8.92 11.86 -10.96
N GLU A 530 9.27 10.91 -11.83
CA GLU A 530 9.66 9.55 -11.49
C GLU A 530 11.02 9.23 -12.12
N ALA A 531 11.81 8.37 -11.47
CA ALA A 531 13.14 8.04 -11.98
C ALA A 531 13.09 7.39 -13.38
N TYR A 532 12.06 6.60 -13.65
CA TYR A 532 11.85 5.96 -14.95
C TYR A 532 11.39 6.93 -16.06
N HIS A 533 10.96 8.16 -15.75
CA HIS A 533 10.59 9.12 -16.78
C HIS A 533 11.76 9.49 -17.68
N ALA A 534 13.01 9.42 -17.19
CA ALA A 534 14.20 9.58 -18.03
C ALA A 534 14.25 8.53 -19.15
N GLN A 535 13.83 7.30 -18.87
CA GLN A 535 13.76 6.23 -19.87
C GLN A 535 12.59 6.44 -20.85
N VAL A 536 11.44 6.88 -20.36
CA VAL A 536 10.28 7.21 -21.21
C VAL A 536 10.65 8.33 -22.19
N LEU A 537 11.29 9.38 -21.70
CA LEU A 537 11.72 10.53 -22.51
C LEU A 537 12.81 10.16 -23.55
N ALA A 538 13.62 9.13 -23.28
CA ALA A 538 14.58 8.60 -24.24
C ALA A 538 13.92 7.81 -25.40
N GLY A 539 12.65 7.46 -25.27
CA GLY A 539 11.82 6.80 -26.27
C GLY A 539 12.01 5.29 -26.42
N PRO A 540 11.13 4.64 -27.20
CA PRO A 540 11.19 3.22 -27.45
C PRO A 540 12.53 2.79 -28.04
N GLY A 541 13.09 1.68 -27.57
CA GLY A 541 14.40 1.14 -28.01
C GLY A 541 15.58 1.54 -27.14
N ASN A 542 15.49 2.62 -26.36
CA ASN A 542 16.54 3.04 -25.44
C ASN A 542 16.24 2.72 -23.97
N ALA A 543 14.97 2.53 -23.64
CA ALA A 543 14.52 2.16 -22.31
C ALA A 543 14.83 0.69 -21.98
N ARG A 544 15.17 0.37 -20.72
CA ARG A 544 15.47 -0.98 -20.25
C ARG A 544 14.35 -1.50 -19.34
N SER A 545 14.09 -2.81 -19.44
CA SER A 545 13.12 -3.47 -18.56
C SER A 545 13.57 -3.40 -17.09
N VAL A 546 12.61 -3.28 -16.19
CA VAL A 546 12.85 -3.31 -14.73
C VAL A 546 13.04 -4.74 -14.25
N VAL A 547 12.37 -5.68 -14.93
CA VAL A 547 12.43 -7.12 -14.59
C VAL A 547 13.72 -7.74 -15.11
N ASP A 548 14.14 -7.36 -16.32
CA ASP A 548 15.36 -7.84 -16.95
C ASP A 548 16.06 -6.67 -17.68
N ALA A 549 17.16 -6.19 -17.10
CA ALA A 549 17.92 -5.08 -17.64
C ALA A 549 18.58 -5.37 -19.01
N SER A 550 18.62 -6.62 -19.45
CA SER A 550 19.09 -7.01 -20.78
C SER A 550 18.02 -6.74 -21.85
N GLN A 551 16.76 -6.66 -21.47
CA GLN A 551 15.63 -6.44 -22.37
C GLN A 551 15.28 -4.95 -22.48
N VAL A 552 14.71 -4.57 -23.63
CA VAL A 552 14.16 -3.23 -23.85
C VAL A 552 12.81 -3.14 -23.14
N ALA A 553 12.60 -2.06 -22.39
CA ALA A 553 11.30 -1.82 -21.72
C ALA A 553 10.19 -1.67 -22.76
N ARG A 554 9.05 -2.29 -22.46
CA ARG A 554 7.87 -2.23 -23.34
C ARG A 554 7.13 -0.92 -23.14
N PHE A 555 6.62 -0.36 -24.23
CA PHE A 555 5.69 0.76 -24.23
C PHE A 555 4.33 0.22 -24.67
N LYS A 556 3.33 0.29 -23.78
CA LYS A 556 1.98 -0.22 -24.10
C LYS A 556 1.25 0.64 -25.13
N GLN A 557 1.71 1.88 -25.32
CA GLN A 557 1.20 2.80 -26.34
C GLN A 557 2.29 3.73 -26.85
N GLU A 558 2.10 4.24 -28.07
CA GLU A 558 3.02 5.20 -28.71
C GLU A 558 2.86 6.62 -28.14
N GLY A 559 3.92 7.40 -28.18
CA GLY A 559 3.90 8.84 -27.86
C GLY A 559 3.91 9.19 -26.37
N LEU A 560 4.19 8.22 -25.48
CA LEU A 560 4.24 8.46 -24.03
C LEU A 560 5.25 9.54 -23.65
N GLU A 561 6.36 9.66 -24.40
CA GLU A 561 7.38 10.68 -24.20
C GLU A 561 6.84 12.12 -24.32
N ARG A 562 5.75 12.32 -25.06
CA ARG A 562 5.06 13.62 -25.21
C ARG A 562 4.02 13.88 -24.15
N LEU A 563 3.68 12.87 -23.35
CA LEU A 563 2.61 12.91 -22.35
C LEU A 563 3.13 13.02 -20.92
N VAL A 564 4.45 12.95 -20.72
CA VAL A 564 5.06 13.21 -19.42
C VAL A 564 4.80 14.67 -19.02
N ARG A 565 4.09 14.86 -17.92
CA ARG A 565 3.72 16.18 -17.36
C ARG A 565 3.87 16.15 -15.85
N TYR A 566 4.10 17.33 -15.25
CA TYR A 566 4.20 17.49 -13.81
C TYR A 566 3.27 18.61 -13.36
N ASP A 567 2.67 18.42 -12.18
CA ASP A 567 1.76 19.41 -11.60
C ASP A 567 2.51 20.31 -10.64
N SER A 568 2.23 21.61 -10.70
CA SER A 568 2.76 22.61 -9.76
C SER A 568 1.89 22.76 -8.52
N THR A 569 0.62 22.34 -8.59
CA THR A 569 -0.37 22.38 -7.49
C THR A 569 -1.01 21.01 -7.32
N ARG A 570 -1.60 20.78 -6.14
CA ARG A 570 -2.32 19.54 -5.86
C ARG A 570 -3.59 19.44 -6.72
N ARG A 571 -3.84 18.25 -7.27
CA ARG A 571 -5.07 17.94 -8.03
C ARG A 571 -6.21 17.56 -7.09
N LYS A 572 -6.67 18.55 -6.32
CA LYS A 572 -7.76 18.44 -5.35
C LYS A 572 -8.90 19.39 -5.73
N SER A 573 -9.88 19.60 -4.87
CA SER A 573 -10.99 20.52 -5.14
C SER A 573 -10.91 21.78 -4.28
N LEU A 574 -11.56 22.84 -4.72
CA LEU A 574 -11.50 24.17 -4.12
C LEU A 574 -10.08 24.76 -4.12
N VAL A 575 -9.30 24.51 -5.16
CA VAL A 575 -8.00 25.13 -5.37
C VAL A 575 -8.19 26.42 -6.16
N ASP A 576 -7.74 27.54 -5.60
CA ASP A 576 -8.02 28.89 -6.10
C ASP A 576 -6.86 29.38 -6.96
N HIS A 577 -7.11 29.58 -8.25
CA HIS A 577 -6.13 30.02 -9.24
C HIS A 577 -6.41 31.42 -9.75
N PHE A 578 -5.34 32.20 -9.96
CA PHE A 578 -5.41 33.53 -10.54
C PHE A 578 -4.52 33.61 -11.78
N TRP A 579 -5.10 33.86 -12.94
CA TRP A 579 -4.40 33.95 -14.22
C TRP A 579 -4.70 35.23 -14.96
N ASP A 580 -3.85 35.58 -15.92
CA ASP A 580 -4.07 36.70 -16.82
C ASP A 580 -5.37 36.50 -17.63
N CYS A 581 -6.01 37.59 -18.02
CA CYS A 581 -7.32 37.53 -18.72
C CYS A 581 -7.32 36.74 -20.03
N ASP A 582 -6.16 36.59 -20.65
CA ASP A 582 -5.96 35.92 -21.94
C ASP A 582 -5.45 34.44 -21.80
N VAL A 583 -5.48 33.91 -20.59
CA VAL A 583 -5.10 32.52 -20.37
C VAL A 583 -5.95 31.59 -21.22
N ALA A 584 -5.29 30.68 -21.96
CA ALA A 584 -5.98 29.68 -22.78
C ALA A 584 -6.13 28.35 -22.06
N ALA A 585 -7.28 27.69 -22.24
CA ALA A 585 -7.51 26.34 -21.69
C ALA A 585 -6.38 25.33 -22.06
N ALA A 586 -5.79 25.48 -23.27
CA ALA A 586 -4.68 24.64 -23.70
C ALA A 586 -3.44 24.73 -22.78
N SER A 587 -3.13 25.94 -22.29
CA SER A 587 -1.96 26.11 -21.38
C SER A 587 -2.16 25.47 -20.02
N LEU A 588 -3.41 25.33 -19.56
CA LEU A 588 -3.78 24.63 -18.33
C LEU A 588 -3.55 23.11 -18.48
N VAL A 589 -3.99 22.56 -19.61
CA VAL A 589 -3.79 21.13 -19.97
C VAL A 589 -2.30 20.80 -20.07
N GLU A 590 -1.51 21.70 -20.65
CA GLU A 590 -0.06 21.54 -20.84
C GLU A 590 0.73 21.83 -19.55
N GLY A 591 0.10 22.48 -18.54
CA GLY A 591 0.79 22.89 -17.32
C GLY A 591 1.73 24.08 -17.52
N THR A 592 1.50 24.88 -18.57
CA THR A 592 2.32 26.06 -18.93
C THR A 592 1.70 27.40 -18.51
N ALA A 593 0.46 27.38 -17.99
CA ALA A 593 -0.20 28.57 -17.45
C ALA A 593 0.57 29.13 -16.23
N ILE A 594 0.77 30.44 -16.22
CA ILE A 594 1.55 31.11 -15.18
C ILE A 594 0.60 31.54 -14.06
N GLU A 595 0.72 30.89 -12.89
CA GLU A 595 -0.01 31.29 -11.67
C GLU A 595 0.45 32.68 -11.21
N ARG A 596 -0.49 33.59 -10.98
CA ARG A 596 -0.25 34.96 -10.55
C ARG A 596 -0.58 35.22 -9.08
N GLY A 597 -1.29 34.25 -8.46
CA GLY A 597 -1.74 34.31 -7.09
C GLY A 597 -0.92 33.40 -6.16
N ASP A 598 -0.98 33.69 -4.87
CA ASP A 598 -0.40 32.86 -3.81
C ASP A 598 -1.48 32.05 -3.05
N PHE A 599 -2.69 31.94 -3.61
CA PHE A 599 -3.85 31.35 -2.96
C PHE A 599 -3.90 29.83 -3.09
N ALA A 600 -3.48 29.27 -4.21
CA ALA A 600 -3.57 27.82 -4.50
C ALA A 600 -2.83 26.94 -3.50
N ALA A 601 -1.70 27.42 -2.96
CA ALA A 601 -0.90 26.68 -1.96
C ALA A 601 -0.85 27.38 -0.60
N GLY A 602 -1.30 28.64 -0.50
CA GLY A 602 -1.19 29.45 0.70
C GLY A 602 -2.10 28.99 1.84
N GLY A 603 -1.71 29.21 3.09
CA GLY A 603 -2.52 28.89 4.25
C GLY A 603 -3.69 29.87 4.46
N TYR A 604 -4.83 29.33 4.83
CA TYR A 604 -6.05 30.07 5.20
C TYR A 604 -6.30 29.95 6.70
N GLU A 605 -6.81 31.00 7.33
CA GLU A 605 -7.40 30.92 8.67
C GLU A 605 -8.78 30.27 8.58
N ALA A 606 -9.03 29.29 9.45
CA ALA A 606 -10.30 28.55 9.46
C ALA A 606 -11.13 28.87 10.72
N SER A 607 -12.41 29.05 10.55
CA SER A 607 -13.39 29.11 11.64
C SER A 607 -14.59 28.26 11.35
N VAL A 608 -15.03 27.47 12.36
CA VAL A 608 -16.16 26.54 12.22
C VAL A 608 -17.38 27.08 12.95
N ARG A 609 -18.47 27.26 12.24
CA ARG A 609 -19.78 27.62 12.79
C ARG A 609 -20.68 26.39 12.86
N ARG A 610 -21.25 26.14 14.04
CA ARG A 610 -22.13 25.01 14.30
C ARG A 610 -23.51 25.51 14.68
N ASN A 611 -24.52 25.17 13.87
CA ASN A 611 -25.93 25.36 14.13
C ASN A 611 -26.62 23.99 14.13
N PRO A 612 -27.77 23.82 14.81
CA PRO A 612 -28.53 22.58 14.72
C PRO A 612 -28.82 22.20 13.24
N GLY A 613 -28.38 21.01 12.85
CA GLY A 613 -28.59 20.49 11.49
C GLY A 613 -27.78 21.15 10.39
N ARG A 614 -26.88 22.11 10.69
CA ARG A 614 -26.06 22.81 9.69
C ARG A 614 -24.71 23.20 10.26
N ILE A 615 -23.66 22.88 9.54
CA ILE A 615 -22.28 23.29 9.85
C ILE A 615 -21.66 24.05 8.68
N GLN A 616 -20.77 24.97 8.99
CA GLN A 616 -20.04 25.76 8.00
C GLN A 616 -18.60 25.96 8.46
N VAL A 617 -17.64 25.77 7.55
CA VAL A 617 -16.28 26.26 7.73
C VAL A 617 -16.12 27.52 6.87
N LEU A 618 -15.59 28.58 7.47
CA LEU A 618 -15.14 29.78 6.80
C LEU A 618 -13.62 29.79 6.76
N LEU A 619 -13.07 29.91 5.59
CA LEU A 619 -11.64 29.97 5.28
C LEU A 619 -11.33 31.36 4.75
N SER A 620 -10.38 32.06 5.35
CA SER A 620 -10.00 33.43 4.97
C SER A 620 -8.50 33.57 4.84
N ARG A 621 -8.04 34.27 3.78
CA ARG A 621 -6.64 34.55 3.52
C ARG A 621 -6.45 35.97 3.00
N ALA A 622 -5.61 36.74 3.68
CA ALA A 622 -5.00 37.93 3.11
C ALA A 622 -3.84 37.44 2.23
N GLY A 623 -4.02 37.51 0.92
CA GLY A 623 -3.09 37.04 -0.09
C GLY A 623 -2.76 38.07 -1.12
N ASN A 624 -2.04 37.70 -2.14
CA ASN A 624 -1.59 38.58 -3.20
C ASN A 624 -1.72 37.92 -4.58
N ALA A 625 -2.12 38.68 -5.57
CA ALA A 625 -2.04 38.29 -6.98
C ALA A 625 -1.61 39.51 -7.80
N TRP A 626 -0.71 39.37 -8.75
CA TRP A 626 -0.08 40.45 -9.53
C TRP A 626 0.55 41.58 -8.69
N GLY A 627 0.97 41.30 -7.45
CA GLY A 627 1.45 42.33 -6.52
C GLY A 627 0.31 43.14 -5.85
N ILE A 628 -0.94 42.77 -6.05
CA ILE A 628 -2.12 43.42 -5.47
C ILE A 628 -2.57 42.62 -4.25
N PRO A 629 -2.52 43.20 -3.03
CA PRO A 629 -3.02 42.52 -1.84
C PRO A 629 -4.55 42.63 -1.75
N PHE A 630 -5.22 41.54 -1.41
CA PHE A 630 -6.65 41.48 -1.13
C PHE A 630 -7.01 40.31 -0.21
N MET A 631 -8.23 40.32 0.34
CA MET A 631 -8.75 39.25 1.17
C MET A 631 -9.63 38.34 0.29
N LEU A 632 -9.30 37.01 0.29
CA LEU A 632 -10.18 35.98 -0.23
C LEU A 632 -10.79 35.20 0.94
N SER A 633 -12.11 35.12 0.96
CA SER A 633 -12.85 34.28 1.89
C SER A 633 -13.70 33.27 1.11
N LYS A 634 -13.62 31.98 1.53
CA LYS A 634 -14.48 30.93 1.03
C LYS A 634 -15.15 30.18 2.19
N ALA A 635 -16.43 29.89 2.04
CA ALA A 635 -17.22 29.18 3.03
C ALA A 635 -17.76 27.89 2.43
N VAL A 636 -17.59 26.77 3.15
CA VAL A 636 -18.17 25.47 2.78
C VAL A 636 -19.20 25.07 3.84
N THR A 637 -20.42 24.79 3.40
CA THR A 637 -21.56 24.47 4.28
C THR A 637 -22.10 23.09 3.95
N LEU A 638 -22.35 22.29 4.99
CA LEU A 638 -23.01 20.98 4.92
C LEU A 638 -24.20 20.95 5.88
N GLU A 639 -25.32 20.35 5.43
CA GLU A 639 -26.54 20.18 6.21
C GLU A 639 -26.82 18.69 6.46
N ALA A 640 -27.47 18.42 7.58
CA ALA A 640 -27.90 17.06 7.94
C ALA A 640 -28.88 16.52 6.89
N GLY A 641 -28.69 15.27 6.47
CA GLY A 641 -29.50 14.63 5.43
C GLY A 641 -29.27 15.16 4.01
N SER A 642 -28.34 16.10 3.83
CA SER A 642 -28.02 16.68 2.51
C SER A 642 -26.85 15.97 1.85
N ARG A 643 -26.90 15.86 0.53
CA ARG A 643 -25.81 15.43 -0.34
C ARG A 643 -25.29 16.60 -1.20
N THR A 644 -25.29 17.78 -0.60
CA THR A 644 -24.91 19.02 -1.26
C THR A 644 -23.93 19.79 -0.39
N LEU A 645 -22.84 20.24 -0.99
CA LEU A 645 -21.96 21.26 -0.43
C LEU A 645 -22.36 22.62 -1.01
N GLU A 646 -22.72 23.56 -0.15
CA GLU A 646 -22.89 24.95 -0.51
C GLU A 646 -21.57 25.69 -0.30
N ILE A 647 -21.10 26.38 -1.34
CA ILE A 647 -19.79 27.02 -1.39
C ILE A 647 -20.00 28.49 -1.74
N ALA A 648 -19.46 29.41 -0.96
CA ALA A 648 -19.55 30.85 -1.21
C ALA A 648 -18.16 31.46 -1.22
N TYR A 649 -17.90 32.33 -2.20
CA TYR A 649 -16.67 33.09 -2.34
C TYR A 649 -16.91 34.57 -2.18
N LYS A 650 -15.97 35.26 -1.53
CA LYS A 650 -15.94 36.72 -1.40
C LYS A 650 -14.50 37.20 -1.53
N LEU A 651 -14.25 38.13 -2.42
CA LEU A 651 -13.00 38.88 -2.55
C LEU A 651 -13.26 40.32 -2.11
N GLU A 652 -12.37 40.88 -1.29
CA GLU A 652 -12.49 42.20 -0.68
C GLU A 652 -11.18 42.97 -0.79
N GLY A 653 -11.28 44.27 -0.98
CA GLY A 653 -10.11 45.17 -1.10
C GLY A 653 -9.53 45.23 -2.51
N LEU A 654 -10.31 44.83 -3.51
CA LEU A 654 -9.90 44.88 -4.91
C LEU A 654 -9.90 46.33 -5.46
N PRO A 655 -8.88 46.73 -6.24
CA PRO A 655 -8.90 47.98 -7.00
C PRO A 655 -10.10 48.04 -7.94
N ARG A 656 -10.65 49.23 -8.18
CA ARG A 656 -11.84 49.41 -9.03
C ARG A 656 -11.63 48.98 -10.49
N ASP A 657 -10.39 49.02 -10.96
CA ASP A 657 -9.99 48.64 -12.31
C ASP A 657 -9.51 47.17 -12.38
N PHE A 658 -9.65 46.41 -11.27
CA PHE A 658 -9.29 44.99 -11.24
C PHE A 658 -10.13 44.21 -12.24
N ARG A 659 -9.44 43.50 -13.15
CA ARG A 659 -10.06 42.67 -14.18
C ARG A 659 -9.14 41.52 -14.53
N GLN A 660 -9.28 40.42 -13.81
CA GLN A 660 -8.41 39.25 -13.95
C GLN A 660 -9.21 37.97 -13.80
N HIS A 661 -8.65 36.83 -14.27
CA HIS A 661 -9.25 35.53 -14.11
C HIS A 661 -9.09 35.00 -12.67
N LEU A 662 -10.20 34.62 -12.06
CA LEU A 662 -10.26 33.65 -10.95
C LEU A 662 -10.80 32.35 -11.51
N ALA A 663 -10.15 31.23 -11.22
CA ALA A 663 -10.65 29.91 -11.48
C ALA A 663 -10.61 29.06 -10.20
N VAL A 664 -11.61 28.21 -10.01
CA VAL A 664 -11.68 27.28 -8.88
C VAL A 664 -11.63 25.87 -9.43
N GLU A 665 -10.55 25.16 -9.13
CA GLU A 665 -10.34 23.78 -9.62
C GLU A 665 -11.16 22.81 -8.78
N PHE A 666 -11.89 21.91 -9.46
CA PHE A 666 -12.47 20.69 -8.93
C PHE A 666 -11.91 19.52 -9.69
N ASN A 667 -11.63 18.43 -8.98
CA ASN A 667 -11.22 17.14 -9.54
C ASN A 667 -12.22 16.06 -9.13
N PHE A 668 -12.46 15.12 -10.04
CA PHE A 668 -13.32 13.96 -9.79
C PHE A 668 -12.59 12.69 -10.18
N ALA A 669 -12.28 11.84 -9.18
CA ALA A 669 -11.56 10.58 -9.34
C ALA A 669 -12.50 9.39 -9.49
N GLY A 670 -11.97 8.28 -10.01
CA GLY A 670 -12.71 7.02 -10.15
C GLY A 670 -13.65 6.95 -11.34
N MET A 671 -13.77 8.02 -12.10
CA MET A 671 -14.64 8.13 -13.28
C MET A 671 -13.77 8.00 -14.54
N PRO A 672 -13.79 6.87 -15.28
CA PRO A 672 -13.02 6.71 -16.53
C PRO A 672 -13.35 7.76 -17.57
N ASP A 673 -12.34 8.17 -18.34
CA ASP A 673 -12.45 9.24 -19.31
C ASP A 673 -13.21 8.84 -20.59
N ARG A 674 -13.20 7.55 -20.95
CA ARG A 674 -13.78 7.01 -22.19
C ARG A 674 -14.50 5.69 -21.92
N ALA A 675 -15.68 5.75 -21.38
CA ALA A 675 -16.51 4.58 -21.17
C ALA A 675 -17.99 4.92 -21.36
N GLU A 676 -18.77 4.00 -21.87
CA GLU A 676 -20.20 4.13 -22.01
C GLU A 676 -20.86 4.43 -20.65
N GLY A 677 -21.89 5.30 -20.65
CA GLY A 677 -22.57 5.72 -19.43
C GLY A 677 -21.79 6.75 -18.59
N ARG A 678 -20.71 7.36 -19.15
CA ARG A 678 -19.89 8.37 -18.48
C ARG A 678 -19.75 9.61 -19.35
N TYR A 679 -20.37 10.70 -18.93
CA TYR A 679 -20.48 11.90 -19.77
C TYR A 679 -20.69 13.17 -18.97
N PHE A 680 -20.31 14.32 -19.57
CA PHE A 680 -20.72 15.64 -19.12
C PHE A 680 -22.10 15.99 -19.64
N TYR A 681 -22.83 16.84 -18.92
CA TYR A 681 -24.09 17.42 -19.36
C TYR A 681 -24.25 18.89 -18.92
N ASP A 682 -25.06 19.66 -19.71
CA ASP A 682 -25.36 21.06 -19.43
C ASP A 682 -26.53 21.22 -18.42
N GLU A 683 -26.90 22.49 -18.16
CA GLU A 683 -28.01 22.85 -17.27
C GLU A 683 -29.36 22.19 -17.64
N SER A 684 -29.55 21.89 -18.93
CA SER A 684 -30.74 21.27 -19.50
C SER A 684 -30.64 19.72 -19.56
N ARG A 685 -29.63 19.13 -18.97
CA ARG A 685 -29.35 17.69 -19.03
C ARG A 685 -28.98 17.17 -20.42
N ARG A 686 -28.62 18.03 -21.36
CA ARG A 686 -28.11 17.59 -22.66
C ARG A 686 -26.66 17.18 -22.54
N SER A 687 -26.30 16.03 -23.08
CA SER A 687 -24.91 15.52 -23.09
C SER A 687 -23.98 16.48 -23.85
N LEU A 688 -22.82 16.72 -23.24
CA LEU A 688 -21.72 17.50 -23.78
C LEU A 688 -20.54 16.61 -24.24
N GLY A 689 -20.68 15.28 -24.15
CA GLY A 689 -19.67 14.29 -24.54
C GLY A 689 -19.02 13.57 -23.36
N GLU A 690 -18.02 12.74 -23.67
CA GLU A 690 -17.31 11.90 -22.73
C GLU A 690 -16.55 12.70 -21.66
N LEU A 691 -16.28 12.11 -20.50
CA LEU A 691 -15.53 12.75 -19.40
C LEU A 691 -14.08 13.07 -19.76
N GLY A 692 -13.49 12.39 -20.77
CA GLY A 692 -12.20 12.75 -21.35
C GLY A 692 -12.21 13.98 -22.26
N GLY A 693 -13.38 14.60 -22.48
CA GLY A 693 -13.56 15.78 -23.31
C GLY A 693 -12.86 17.00 -22.73
N ARG A 694 -12.25 17.78 -23.65
CA ARG A 694 -11.67 19.09 -23.33
C ARG A 694 -12.68 20.15 -23.73
N LEU A 695 -13.45 20.64 -22.79
CA LEU A 695 -14.48 21.65 -23.03
C LEU A 695 -13.96 23.03 -22.62
N ASP A 696 -14.35 24.04 -23.40
CA ASP A 696 -14.19 25.45 -23.09
C ASP A 696 -15.57 26.11 -23.29
N LEU A 697 -16.30 26.23 -22.21
CA LEU A 697 -17.68 26.63 -22.20
C LEU A 697 -17.81 28.05 -21.64
N ALA A 698 -18.59 28.91 -22.33
CA ALA A 698 -18.94 30.24 -21.86
C ALA A 698 -20.42 30.27 -21.42
N ASP A 699 -20.74 31.23 -20.56
CA ASP A 699 -22.12 31.51 -20.08
C ASP A 699 -22.81 30.29 -19.45
N VAL A 700 -22.05 29.57 -18.57
CA VAL A 700 -22.49 28.33 -17.92
C VAL A 700 -23.17 28.67 -16.59
N ARG A 701 -24.35 28.11 -16.35
CA ARG A 701 -25.03 28.15 -15.04
C ARG A 701 -24.90 26.86 -14.25
N ALA A 702 -24.67 25.75 -14.92
CA ALA A 702 -24.38 24.47 -14.30
C ALA A 702 -23.70 23.51 -15.28
N ILE A 703 -22.85 22.64 -14.75
CA ILE A 703 -22.31 21.49 -15.46
C ILE A 703 -22.46 20.28 -14.55
N GLY A 704 -22.71 19.11 -15.14
CA GLY A 704 -22.79 17.85 -14.41
C GLY A 704 -21.95 16.76 -15.05
N LEU A 705 -21.58 15.79 -14.24
CA LEU A 705 -20.87 14.55 -14.60
C LEU A 705 -21.71 13.38 -14.17
N VAL A 706 -21.88 12.39 -15.05
CA VAL A 706 -22.55 11.13 -14.75
C VAL A 706 -21.56 9.99 -14.86
N ASP A 707 -21.63 9.06 -13.92
CA ASP A 707 -21.08 7.73 -14.00
C ASP A 707 -22.15 6.70 -13.62
N ASP A 708 -22.77 6.09 -14.63
CA ASP A 708 -23.87 5.13 -14.45
C ASP A 708 -23.39 3.87 -13.71
N TRP A 709 -22.13 3.48 -13.90
CA TRP A 709 -21.55 2.29 -13.26
C TRP A 709 -21.35 2.50 -11.75
N LEU A 710 -20.81 3.64 -11.34
CA LEU A 710 -20.71 4.01 -9.92
C LEU A 710 -22.08 4.44 -9.36
N GLY A 711 -23.01 4.86 -10.20
CA GLY A 711 -24.31 5.41 -9.82
C GLY A 711 -24.20 6.84 -9.30
N ILE A 712 -23.29 7.61 -9.85
CA ILE A 712 -22.99 9.00 -9.41
C ILE A 712 -23.48 9.99 -10.47
N ASP A 713 -24.22 11.00 -10.02
CA ASP A 713 -24.49 12.21 -10.78
C ASP A 713 -24.06 13.42 -9.94
N ALA A 714 -22.90 13.98 -10.28
CA ALA A 714 -22.31 15.14 -9.63
C ALA A 714 -22.62 16.41 -10.44
N ARG A 715 -23.37 17.35 -9.86
CA ARG A 715 -23.75 18.61 -10.51
C ARG A 715 -23.19 19.79 -9.77
N LEU A 716 -22.42 20.62 -10.49
CA LEU A 716 -21.90 21.88 -10.02
C LEU A 716 -22.70 23.04 -10.67
N ALA A 717 -23.45 23.79 -9.85
CA ALA A 717 -24.26 24.91 -10.26
C ALA A 717 -23.69 26.23 -9.70
N PHE A 718 -23.83 27.32 -10.44
CA PHE A 718 -23.27 28.64 -10.13
C PHE A 718 -24.36 29.69 -9.98
N SER A 719 -24.21 30.57 -8.98
CA SER A 719 -25.03 31.82 -8.96
C SER A 719 -24.44 32.83 -9.94
N GLU A 720 -25.26 33.81 -10.35
CA GLU A 720 -24.71 34.96 -11.00
C GLU A 720 -23.78 35.71 -10.01
N PRO A 721 -22.56 36.09 -10.44
CA PRO A 721 -21.67 36.93 -9.64
C PRO A 721 -22.26 38.29 -9.39
N SER A 722 -21.74 38.99 -8.38
CA SER A 722 -22.21 40.35 -8.05
C SER A 722 -22.09 41.40 -9.18
N ASN A 723 -21.27 41.12 -10.18
CA ASN A 723 -21.07 41.95 -11.38
C ASN A 723 -21.87 41.50 -12.63
N GLY A 724 -22.68 40.45 -12.51
CA GLY A 724 -23.57 39.98 -13.59
C GLY A 724 -22.88 39.23 -14.74
N LEU A 725 -21.55 38.92 -14.65
CA LEU A 725 -20.86 38.17 -15.67
C LEU A 725 -20.99 36.66 -15.37
N ALA A 726 -21.45 35.89 -16.35
CA ALA A 726 -21.61 34.45 -16.22
C ALA A 726 -20.29 33.72 -16.06
N ALA A 727 -20.34 32.49 -15.51
CA ALA A 727 -19.17 31.61 -15.40
C ALA A 727 -18.79 31.04 -16.77
N GLY A 728 -17.50 30.89 -17.01
CA GLY A 728 -16.98 29.90 -17.97
C GLY A 728 -16.64 28.61 -17.25
N VAL A 729 -16.50 27.49 -17.99
CA VAL A 729 -16.04 26.22 -17.42
C VAL A 729 -15.05 25.54 -18.37
N TRP A 730 -13.87 25.21 -17.86
CA TRP A 730 -12.91 24.35 -18.54
C TRP A 730 -13.00 22.93 -18.00
N THR A 731 -12.88 21.93 -18.89
CA THR A 731 -12.73 20.52 -18.49
C THR A 731 -11.59 19.87 -19.23
N PHE A 732 -10.89 18.95 -18.56
CA PHE A 732 -9.86 18.10 -19.15
C PHE A 732 -9.51 16.93 -18.23
N PRO A 733 -9.03 15.79 -18.79
CA PRO A 733 -8.54 14.66 -17.98
C PRO A 733 -7.14 14.92 -17.45
N ILE A 734 -6.87 14.42 -16.25
CA ILE A 734 -5.52 14.25 -15.69
C ILE A 734 -5.08 12.81 -15.94
N GLN A 735 -3.95 12.66 -16.62
CA GLN A 735 -3.38 11.38 -16.98
C GLN A 735 -1.89 11.38 -16.62
N SER A 736 -1.41 10.27 -16.02
CA SER A 736 -0.02 10.08 -15.61
C SER A 736 0.65 9.00 -16.45
N VAL A 737 1.87 9.23 -16.88
CA VAL A 737 2.72 8.17 -17.43
C VAL A 737 3.26 7.35 -16.26
N SER A 738 2.92 6.08 -16.21
CA SER A 738 3.26 5.17 -15.13
C SER A 738 4.03 3.96 -15.65
N GLN A 739 4.73 3.30 -14.74
CA GLN A 739 5.38 2.02 -14.95
C GLN A 739 4.53 0.91 -14.33
N SER A 740 4.40 -0.20 -15.05
CA SER A 740 3.82 -1.45 -14.54
C SER A 740 4.70 -2.62 -14.96
N GLU A 741 4.40 -3.81 -14.48
CA GLU A 741 5.10 -5.05 -14.85
C GLU A 741 5.11 -5.26 -16.38
N GLY A 742 4.02 -4.89 -17.07
CA GLY A 742 3.92 -4.97 -18.52
C GLY A 742 4.59 -3.83 -19.30
N GLY A 743 5.23 -2.86 -18.63
CA GLY A 743 5.92 -1.71 -19.24
C GLY A 743 5.28 -0.36 -18.91
N PHE A 744 5.61 0.65 -19.74
CA PHE A 744 5.12 2.02 -19.56
C PHE A 744 3.74 2.21 -20.18
N GLU A 745 2.86 2.92 -19.44
CA GLU A 745 1.48 3.17 -19.85
C GLU A 745 0.97 4.53 -19.38
N LEU A 746 -0.09 5.02 -20.03
CA LEU A 746 -0.80 6.22 -19.62
C LEU A 746 -2.00 5.82 -18.76
N VAL A 747 -2.05 6.33 -17.53
CA VAL A 747 -3.11 5.99 -16.58
C VAL A 747 -3.94 7.23 -16.29
N HIS A 748 -5.26 7.14 -16.48
CA HIS A 748 -6.21 8.18 -16.12
C HIS A 748 -6.32 8.31 -14.60
N GLN A 749 -6.23 9.54 -14.07
CA GLN A 749 -6.24 9.81 -12.64
C GLN A 749 -7.52 10.52 -12.16
N SER A 750 -7.98 11.52 -12.91
CA SER A 750 -9.16 12.31 -12.57
C SER A 750 -9.64 13.13 -13.76
N VAL A 751 -10.83 13.68 -13.58
CA VAL A 751 -11.43 14.66 -14.48
C VAL A 751 -11.47 16.02 -13.79
N VAL A 752 -10.87 17.04 -14.41
CA VAL A 752 -10.94 18.43 -13.95
C VAL A 752 -12.23 19.06 -14.44
N VAL A 753 -12.89 19.77 -13.55
CA VAL A 753 -13.97 20.74 -13.85
C VAL A 753 -13.58 22.04 -13.18
N MET A 754 -13.39 23.08 -13.98
CA MET A 754 -12.81 24.32 -13.50
C MET A 754 -13.69 25.53 -13.90
N PRO A 755 -14.69 25.90 -13.06
CA PRO A 755 -15.40 27.15 -13.24
C PRO A 755 -14.45 28.33 -13.08
N HIS A 756 -14.64 29.34 -13.95
CA HIS A 756 -13.80 30.52 -13.95
C HIS A 756 -14.61 31.80 -14.29
N TRP A 757 -14.11 32.94 -13.84
CA TRP A 757 -14.74 34.23 -13.99
C TRP A 757 -13.69 35.29 -14.28
N ILE A 758 -14.07 36.32 -15.04
CA ILE A 758 -13.39 37.63 -15.05
C ILE A 758 -13.91 38.40 -13.84
N VAL A 759 -13.08 38.50 -12.81
CA VAL A 759 -13.41 39.26 -11.60
C VAL A 759 -13.39 40.73 -11.86
N THR A 760 -14.55 41.40 -11.64
CA THR A 760 -14.70 42.85 -11.70
C THR A 760 -15.44 43.28 -10.43
N PRO A 761 -14.79 44.00 -9.49
CA PRO A 761 -15.41 44.36 -8.22
C PRO A 761 -16.52 45.40 -8.39
N ASP A 762 -17.37 45.50 -7.39
CA ASP A 762 -18.32 46.58 -7.21
C ASP A 762 -17.64 47.89 -6.76
N ALA A 763 -18.45 48.93 -6.49
CA ALA A 763 -17.97 50.24 -6.06
C ALA A 763 -17.17 50.19 -4.73
N ASP A 764 -17.44 49.21 -3.91
CA ASP A 764 -16.81 48.97 -2.59
C ASP A 764 -15.55 48.08 -2.67
N GLY A 765 -15.14 47.68 -3.89
CA GLY A 765 -14.00 46.80 -4.10
C GLY A 765 -14.28 45.35 -3.73
N VAL A 766 -15.54 44.91 -3.80
CA VAL A 766 -15.99 43.59 -3.41
C VAL A 766 -16.49 42.79 -4.63
N TRP A 767 -16.16 41.51 -4.68
CA TRP A 767 -16.72 40.55 -5.63
C TRP A 767 -17.20 39.29 -4.91
N LYS A 768 -18.32 38.69 -5.35
CA LYS A 768 -18.92 37.50 -4.71
C LYS A 768 -19.50 36.57 -5.74
N VAL A 769 -19.42 35.26 -5.45
CA VAL A 769 -20.11 34.20 -6.18
C VAL A 769 -20.46 33.04 -5.25
N SER A 770 -21.49 32.29 -5.56
CA SER A 770 -21.81 31.04 -4.85
C SER A 770 -21.87 29.87 -5.82
N MET A 771 -21.47 28.72 -5.34
CA MET A 771 -21.54 27.46 -6.06
C MET A 771 -22.28 26.42 -5.21
N ARG A 772 -22.86 25.43 -5.86
CA ARG A 772 -23.54 24.31 -5.21
C ARG A 772 -23.10 23.02 -5.89
N LEU A 773 -22.37 22.17 -5.16
CA LEU A 773 -22.01 20.82 -5.59
C LEU A 773 -23.01 19.84 -5.01
N SER A 774 -23.90 19.32 -5.85
CA SER A 774 -24.94 18.36 -5.47
C SER A 774 -24.64 17.00 -6.05
N ILE A 775 -24.72 15.95 -5.24
CA ILE A 775 -24.43 14.57 -5.64
C ILE A 775 -25.72 13.74 -5.52
N ALA A 776 -26.19 13.18 -6.63
CA ALA A 776 -27.29 12.23 -6.61
C ALA A 776 -26.78 10.79 -6.71
N ASN A 777 -27.46 9.88 -6.03
CA ASN A 777 -27.25 8.45 -6.15
C ASN A 777 -28.25 7.88 -7.17
N LEU A 778 -27.77 7.50 -8.36
CA LEU A 778 -28.60 6.98 -9.43
C LEU A 778 -29.09 5.54 -9.17
N LYS A 779 -28.47 4.84 -8.20
CA LYS A 779 -28.85 3.47 -7.79
C LYS A 779 -29.82 3.44 -6.60
N ALA A 780 -30.01 4.56 -5.93
CA ALA A 780 -30.99 4.64 -4.83
C ALA A 780 -32.41 4.63 -5.43
N GLU A 781 -33.26 3.71 -4.95
CA GLU A 781 -34.69 3.77 -5.29
C GLU A 781 -35.29 5.12 -4.85
N PRO A 782 -36.12 5.77 -5.69
CA PRO A 782 -36.77 7.00 -5.29
C PRO A 782 -37.65 6.68 -4.07
N VAL A 783 -37.40 7.35 -2.96
CA VAL A 783 -38.23 7.28 -1.75
C VAL A 783 -39.60 7.83 -2.10
N GLY A 784 -40.57 6.94 -2.41
CA GLY A 784 -41.97 7.29 -2.61
C GLY A 784 -42.55 7.04 -4.00
N GLN A 785 -42.50 5.81 -4.50
CA GLN A 785 -43.55 5.27 -5.37
C GLN A 785 -43.69 3.76 -5.10
N VAL A 786 -44.74 3.41 -4.35
CA VAL A 786 -45.23 2.04 -4.27
C VAL A 786 -45.78 1.68 -5.63
N HIS A 787 -45.01 1.06 -6.49
CA HIS A 787 -45.54 0.42 -7.70
C HIS A 787 -45.96 -1.02 -7.37
N ALA A 788 -47.31 -1.18 -7.36
CA ALA A 788 -47.93 -2.49 -7.39
C ALA A 788 -47.49 -3.27 -8.63
N GLY A 789 -46.93 -4.44 -8.38
CA GLY A 789 -46.95 -5.64 -9.22
C GLY A 789 -46.46 -5.48 -10.67
N ARG A 790 -45.22 -5.87 -10.95
CA ARG A 790 -44.86 -6.57 -12.19
C ARG A 790 -44.00 -7.80 -11.85
N ALA A 791 -44.58 -8.96 -12.19
CA ALA A 791 -43.88 -10.24 -12.10
C ALA A 791 -42.70 -10.30 -13.07
N PRO A 792 -41.60 -11.04 -12.72
CA PRO A 792 -40.45 -11.17 -13.60
C PRO A 792 -40.79 -11.98 -14.82
N ILE A 793 -40.52 -11.44 -15.99
CA ILE A 793 -40.54 -12.22 -17.25
C ILE A 793 -39.19 -12.95 -17.30
N VAL A 794 -39.27 -14.29 -17.12
CA VAL A 794 -38.18 -15.20 -17.44
C VAL A 794 -38.15 -15.31 -18.97
N SER A 795 -37.10 -14.84 -19.64
CA SER A 795 -36.82 -15.23 -21.01
C SER A 795 -35.61 -16.15 -21.02
N ALA A 796 -35.83 -17.40 -21.37
CA ALA A 796 -34.79 -18.36 -21.71
C ALA A 796 -34.31 -18.11 -23.15
N ALA A 797 -33.06 -18.53 -23.38
CA ALA A 797 -32.44 -18.91 -24.66
C ALA A 797 -31.67 -17.84 -25.44
N GLY A 798 -30.42 -18.24 -25.70
CA GLY A 798 -29.53 -17.79 -26.78
C GLY A 798 -28.08 -17.70 -26.34
#